data_5dcb6702c4e4dc11fb7b6527521c4f2e
#
_entry.id   5dcb6702c4e4dc11fb7b6527521c4f2e
#
_cell.length_a   1.000
_cell.length_b   1.000
_cell.length_c   1.000
_cell.angle_alpha   90.00
_cell.angle_beta   90.00
_cell.angle_gamma   90.00
#
_symmetry.space_group_name_H-M   'P 1'
#
loop_
_entity.id
_entity.type
_entity.pdbx_description
1 polymer ?
#
loop_
_entity_poly.entity_id
_entity_poly.type
_entity_poly.pdbx_seq_one_letter_code
_entity_poly.pdbx_strand_id
1 'polypeptide(L)'
;MNTLAQLLQAISSPDTARLSPAVLAREVASVASDSRMVIAGSLFVAVPGEKTDGRLFVADAISKGCLAVVIEGQGEMAKLPVPVIRVDDCHLALSELAAAWHGYPAADMQLIGITGTNGKTTCSWLIEGMLATAGYRPGVIGTVNYRYHDGEGVHILQEAPLTTPDPLTLQGLFRTMADRGVTHVIMEVSSHALHQKRLGRTCFDVALFTNLSRDHLDYHRTMDDYFAAKQQLFQRHLKPDGTAVVVMGPHAEGPDWGEVLMQSCVATATLRCGLSAQACDIRAEEVRQTMEGFRCILNLNGDRADLVSPLTGGYNVLNVLAAAGVGVGLGLPHDRIREGLAKVGHVPGRLERVRLPGEANASGPAVFVDYAHTPDALDNVLATLKGLATRRLICVFGCGGDRDRGKRPQMGAIAARYADVVIVTSDNPRTEHPEDILKEIAHGVAESGMVHRPVTELFCGAHPVNGYTVLGDRRQAIAAACSLAAAGDSVLIAGKGHEKYQILGTVKHFFDDGLEATNGLLRWNERHLLAATGGMLMTGFQQTVLGEISTDTRTLHARDIFIALGGETYDGHQYIEAAVAGGAGAVIAERMPPTISDNVLYIQVEDSLRALGNLAAYRRRLLDGAVKVAAVTGSSGKTTVKEMVAAIFAEALRETRTGIDPLLKTQGNFNNLVGLPLSLLPLEAGHRLAIVEMGMNVPGEIARLTEIADPDIGCINNVHPAHLQGLGSVAGVAAAKGELFAGMRIDAVRVVNCDDPHVRAQARKAGGVQIGFAVTPAGRKHHPLVRATHLENLGERGMRFTLHIGPSWRRRITVPVFGGHNVSNCAAAAAIAHGADIGSEVIARGLEQYAPAVDKRLAMSELPGGLKVVNDAYNANPASMAAGLRTAAAFGTNCRHVAALGDMLELGPSSAQLHAGIGALAASLGYDRLLITGVQAAYMAEAALAGGMRPEDVQIFSTPRAMADSLCQMLADGSLGKGDWLLIKGSRGMRMEQLLDELEQRLKTVE
;
A
#
# COMPACT_ATOMS: atom_id res chain seq x y z
N MET A 1 32.71 -0.59 24.76
CA MET A 1 32.56 -2.07 24.83
C MET A 1 32.60 -2.44 26.30
N ASN A 2 31.73 -3.37 26.70
CA ASN A 2 31.62 -3.78 28.12
C ASN A 2 32.55 -4.97 28.42
N THR A 3 33.33 -4.90 29.51
CA THR A 3 34.08 -6.05 29.98
C THR A 3 33.17 -7.02 30.74
N LEU A 4 33.57 -8.28 30.83
CA LEU A 4 32.82 -9.29 31.60
C LEU A 4 32.63 -8.83 33.05
N ALA A 5 33.65 -8.22 33.67
CA ALA A 5 33.55 -7.66 35.01
C ALA A 5 32.43 -6.65 35.18
N GLN A 6 32.29 -5.68 34.20
CA GLN A 6 31.26 -4.66 34.23
C GLN A 6 29.86 -5.28 34.14
N LEU A 7 29.65 -6.24 33.25
CA LEU A 7 28.36 -6.91 33.12
C LEU A 7 27.99 -7.74 34.34
N LEU A 8 28.96 -8.46 34.95
CA LEU A 8 28.72 -9.29 36.13
C LEU A 8 28.38 -8.47 37.38
N GLN A 9 28.68 -7.16 37.44
CA GLN A 9 28.20 -6.26 38.50
C GLN A 9 26.67 -6.12 38.52
N ALA A 10 26.01 -6.35 37.41
CA ALA A 10 24.55 -6.27 37.33
C ALA A 10 23.84 -7.46 37.99
N ILE A 11 24.49 -8.58 38.12
CA ILE A 11 23.92 -9.83 38.65
C ILE A 11 24.61 -10.29 39.91
N SER A 12 23.89 -10.98 40.82
CA SER A 12 24.45 -11.61 41.99
C SER A 12 24.87 -13.04 41.65
N SER A 13 26.19 -13.32 41.75
CA SER A 13 26.72 -14.65 41.57
C SER A 13 27.94 -14.89 42.46
N PRO A 14 27.98 -16.00 43.24
CA PRO A 14 29.12 -16.36 44.05
C PRO A 14 30.34 -16.75 43.20
N ASP A 15 30.14 -17.13 41.93
CA ASP A 15 31.22 -17.54 41.04
C ASP A 15 32.06 -16.38 40.53
N THR A 16 31.52 -15.16 40.55
CA THR A 16 32.22 -13.94 40.09
C THR A 16 33.54 -13.74 40.81
N ALA A 17 33.56 -13.97 42.14
CA ALA A 17 34.76 -13.84 42.95
C ALA A 17 35.83 -14.94 42.69
N ARG A 18 35.45 -16.00 41.97
CA ARG A 18 36.36 -17.13 41.63
C ARG A 18 36.98 -16.98 40.25
N LEU A 19 36.56 -16.00 39.47
CA LEU A 19 37.11 -15.74 38.11
C LEU A 19 38.44 -14.99 38.20
N SER A 20 39.37 -15.37 37.32
CA SER A 20 40.64 -14.67 37.28
C SER A 20 40.51 -13.24 36.71
N PRO A 21 41.36 -12.30 37.16
CA PRO A 21 41.34 -10.92 36.61
C PRO A 21 41.44 -10.87 35.07
N ALA A 22 42.20 -11.79 34.48
CA ALA A 22 42.35 -11.90 33.04
C ALA A 22 41.06 -12.28 32.31
N VAL A 23 40.23 -13.13 32.92
CA VAL A 23 38.91 -13.50 32.39
C VAL A 23 37.95 -12.33 32.57
N LEU A 24 37.93 -11.68 33.72
CA LEU A 24 37.07 -10.55 34.04
C LEU A 24 37.36 -9.33 33.15
N ALA A 25 38.60 -9.10 32.72
CA ALA A 25 39.02 -8.01 31.85
C ALA A 25 38.67 -8.24 30.37
N ARG A 26 38.19 -9.42 29.96
CA ARG A 26 37.84 -9.72 28.56
C ARG A 26 36.61 -8.94 28.13
N GLU A 27 36.68 -8.37 26.93
CA GLU A 27 35.54 -7.71 26.31
C GLU A 27 34.48 -8.72 25.89
N VAL A 28 33.22 -8.39 26.16
CA VAL A 28 32.05 -9.18 25.71
C VAL A 28 31.62 -8.65 24.37
N ALA A 29 31.48 -9.53 23.37
CA ALA A 29 31.06 -9.13 22.02
C ALA A 29 29.52 -9.00 21.90
N SER A 30 28.75 -9.80 22.65
CA SER A 30 27.29 -9.71 22.74
C SER A 30 26.78 -10.48 23.98
N VAL A 31 25.53 -10.21 24.37
CA VAL A 31 24.78 -11.06 25.32
C VAL A 31 23.72 -11.81 24.51
N ALA A 32 23.57 -13.09 24.69
CA ALA A 32 22.64 -13.95 23.97
C ALA A 32 21.94 -14.96 24.88
N SER A 33 20.65 -15.19 24.64
CA SER A 33 19.87 -16.29 25.28
C SER A 33 19.44 -17.37 24.27
N ASP A 34 19.67 -17.13 22.98
CA ASP A 34 19.46 -18.09 21.89
C ASP A 34 20.83 -18.46 21.31
N SER A 35 21.15 -19.76 21.33
CA SER A 35 22.45 -20.23 20.82
C SER A 35 22.69 -19.95 19.34
N ARG A 36 21.62 -19.75 18.55
CA ARG A 36 21.70 -19.35 17.14
C ARG A 36 22.26 -17.93 16.95
N MET A 37 22.10 -17.06 17.96
CA MET A 37 22.58 -15.68 17.98
C MET A 37 23.97 -15.51 18.61
N VAL A 38 24.58 -16.59 19.08
CA VAL A 38 25.92 -16.59 19.68
C VAL A 38 26.98 -16.35 18.62
N ILE A 39 27.87 -15.40 18.89
CA ILE A 39 29.09 -15.10 18.11
C ILE A 39 30.31 -15.28 19.03
N ALA A 40 31.52 -15.32 18.45
CA ALA A 40 32.75 -15.42 19.25
C ALA A 40 32.87 -14.27 20.26
N GLY A 41 33.11 -14.59 21.53
CA GLY A 41 33.15 -13.63 22.63
C GLY A 41 31.80 -13.28 23.27
N SER A 42 30.69 -13.94 22.91
CA SER A 42 29.36 -13.72 23.51
C SER A 42 29.31 -14.24 24.97
N LEU A 43 28.51 -13.56 25.80
CA LEU A 43 28.01 -14.08 27.06
C LEU A 43 26.69 -14.81 26.83
N PHE A 44 26.63 -16.13 27.01
CA PHE A 44 25.41 -16.91 26.78
C PHE A 44 24.66 -17.15 28.09
N VAL A 45 23.36 -16.80 28.12
CA VAL A 45 22.46 -17.04 29.28
C VAL A 45 21.52 -18.20 28.95
N ALA A 46 21.72 -19.34 29.63
CA ALA A 46 20.92 -20.55 29.41
C ALA A 46 19.62 -20.50 30.23
N VAL A 47 18.61 -19.80 29.68
CA VAL A 47 17.33 -19.59 30.36
C VAL A 47 16.48 -20.86 30.29
N PRO A 48 15.93 -21.35 31.42
CA PRO A 48 14.97 -22.46 31.41
C PRO A 48 13.65 -22.01 30.79
N GLY A 49 13.22 -22.66 29.71
CA GLY A 49 11.95 -22.38 29.05
C GLY A 49 10.90 -23.47 29.37
N GLU A 50 9.63 -23.16 29.16
CA GLU A 50 8.49 -24.09 29.41
C GLU A 50 8.56 -25.37 28.57
N LYS A 51 9.00 -25.27 27.33
CA LYS A 51 9.08 -26.42 26.41
C LYS A 51 10.50 -26.97 26.24
N THR A 52 11.53 -26.18 26.53
CA THR A 52 12.92 -26.54 26.23
C THR A 52 13.84 -25.83 27.23
N ASP A 53 14.73 -26.57 27.88
CA ASP A 53 15.72 -26.02 28.80
C ASP A 53 16.90 -25.44 28.00
N GLY A 54 17.26 -24.16 28.26
CA GLY A 54 18.39 -23.47 27.62
C GLY A 54 19.73 -24.16 27.86
N ARG A 55 19.86 -24.95 28.93
CA ARG A 55 21.08 -25.76 29.25
C ARG A 55 21.41 -26.76 28.15
N LEU A 56 20.41 -27.25 27.39
CA LEU A 56 20.61 -28.18 26.28
C LEU A 56 21.44 -27.57 25.15
N PHE A 57 21.48 -26.24 25.05
CA PHE A 57 22.16 -25.49 23.99
C PHE A 57 23.54 -24.95 24.40
N VAL A 58 23.99 -25.21 25.61
CA VAL A 58 25.30 -24.77 26.12
C VAL A 58 26.45 -25.27 25.25
N ALA A 59 26.39 -26.54 24.82
CA ALA A 59 27.42 -27.11 23.95
C ALA A 59 27.49 -26.41 22.57
N ASP A 60 26.34 -26.05 21.99
CA ASP A 60 26.25 -25.31 20.75
C ASP A 60 26.84 -23.89 20.93
N ALA A 61 26.48 -23.19 22.00
CA ALA A 61 27.02 -21.87 22.32
C ALA A 61 28.55 -21.88 22.49
N ILE A 62 29.09 -22.92 23.15
CA ILE A 62 30.56 -23.11 23.31
C ILE A 62 31.22 -23.37 21.94
N SER A 63 30.60 -24.18 21.09
CA SER A 63 31.14 -24.48 19.76
C SER A 63 31.25 -23.23 18.89
N LYS A 64 30.37 -22.23 19.11
CA LYS A 64 30.37 -20.89 18.42
C LYS A 64 31.28 -19.87 19.10
N GLY A 65 32.04 -20.29 20.16
CA GLY A 65 33.07 -19.47 20.82
C GLY A 65 32.52 -18.49 21.86
N CYS A 66 31.46 -18.82 22.59
CA CYS A 66 31.00 -17.98 23.68
C CYS A 66 32.11 -17.82 24.73
N LEU A 67 32.18 -16.64 25.37
CA LEU A 67 33.18 -16.27 26.37
C LEU A 67 32.92 -16.94 27.72
N ALA A 68 31.67 -16.99 28.15
CA ALA A 68 31.18 -17.52 29.39
C ALA A 68 29.71 -17.93 29.28
N VAL A 69 29.22 -18.78 30.18
CA VAL A 69 27.85 -19.24 30.26
C VAL A 69 27.25 -18.91 31.61
N VAL A 70 26.02 -18.35 31.62
CA VAL A 70 25.21 -18.14 32.82
C VAL A 70 24.16 -19.23 32.90
N ILE A 71 24.04 -19.91 34.05
CA ILE A 71 23.09 -21.00 34.29
C ILE A 71 22.38 -20.84 35.63
N GLU A 72 21.16 -21.41 35.73
CA GLU A 72 20.37 -21.42 36.97
C GLU A 72 20.71 -22.60 37.86
N GLY A 73 20.80 -22.34 39.18
CA GLY A 73 20.93 -23.33 40.25
C GLY A 73 22.34 -23.85 40.47
N GLN A 74 22.46 -24.80 41.43
CA GLN A 74 23.75 -25.34 41.90
C GLN A 74 24.11 -26.71 41.28
N GLY A 75 23.45 -27.11 40.19
CA GLY A 75 23.70 -28.40 39.54
C GLY A 75 25.16 -28.55 39.06
N GLU A 76 25.77 -29.73 39.29
CA GLU A 76 27.06 -30.07 38.71
C GLU A 76 26.92 -30.22 37.18
N MET A 77 27.42 -29.26 36.42
CA MET A 77 27.72 -29.48 35.01
C MET A 77 29.12 -30.07 34.86
N ALA A 78 29.28 -30.97 33.88
CA ALA A 78 30.60 -31.43 33.48
C ALA A 78 31.56 -30.25 33.29
N LYS A 79 32.89 -30.44 33.55
CA LYS A 79 33.89 -29.36 33.43
C LYS A 79 33.88 -28.79 32.02
N LEU A 80 33.31 -27.58 31.86
CA LEU A 80 33.21 -26.89 30.56
C LEU A 80 34.52 -26.13 30.26
N PRO A 81 34.85 -25.93 28.99
CA PRO A 81 36.04 -25.19 28.57
C PRO A 81 35.96 -23.67 28.75
N VAL A 82 34.81 -23.17 29.14
CA VAL A 82 34.52 -21.76 29.41
C VAL A 82 34.00 -21.53 30.83
N PRO A 83 34.18 -20.34 31.42
CA PRO A 83 33.66 -20.02 32.74
C PRO A 83 32.13 -20.23 32.81
N VAL A 84 31.71 -20.82 33.92
CA VAL A 84 30.28 -21.02 34.26
C VAL A 84 29.94 -20.09 35.42
N ILE A 85 28.91 -19.29 35.24
CA ILE A 85 28.41 -18.30 36.21
C ILE A 85 27.04 -18.76 36.68
N ARG A 86 26.92 -19.13 37.95
CA ARG A 86 25.65 -19.61 38.53
C ARG A 86 24.87 -18.44 39.12
N VAL A 87 23.58 -18.46 38.85
CA VAL A 87 22.62 -17.49 39.38
C VAL A 87 21.41 -18.21 39.95
N ASP A 88 20.67 -17.53 40.84
CA ASP A 88 19.45 -18.11 41.43
C ASP A 88 18.28 -18.10 40.42
N ASP A 89 18.32 -17.20 39.44
CA ASP A 89 17.25 -16.97 38.44
C ASP A 89 17.84 -16.43 37.14
N CYS A 90 17.82 -17.26 36.11
CA CYS A 90 18.32 -16.89 34.77
C CYS A 90 17.43 -15.87 34.02
N HIS A 91 16.12 -15.84 34.27
CA HIS A 91 15.25 -14.82 33.66
C HIS A 91 15.58 -13.43 34.20
N LEU A 92 15.76 -13.32 35.54
CA LEU A 92 16.17 -12.05 36.14
C LEU A 92 17.57 -11.65 35.68
N ALA A 93 18.53 -12.61 35.72
CA ALA A 93 19.91 -12.36 35.31
C ALA A 93 20.00 -11.87 33.84
N LEU A 94 19.23 -12.46 32.92
CA LEU A 94 19.19 -12.03 31.54
C LEU A 94 18.70 -10.57 31.42
N SER A 95 17.68 -10.20 32.18
CA SER A 95 17.11 -8.86 32.15
C SER A 95 18.08 -7.81 32.69
N GLU A 96 18.81 -8.13 33.78
CA GLU A 96 19.81 -7.24 34.37
C GLU A 96 21.04 -7.09 33.45
N LEU A 97 21.51 -8.20 32.86
CA LEU A 97 22.61 -8.21 31.90
C LEU A 97 22.26 -7.42 30.64
N ALA A 98 21.02 -7.53 30.15
CA ALA A 98 20.54 -6.75 29.02
C ALA A 98 20.53 -5.24 29.31
N ALA A 99 20.07 -4.84 30.50
CA ALA A 99 20.08 -3.44 30.92
C ALA A 99 21.52 -2.89 31.02
N ALA A 100 22.42 -3.66 31.64
CA ALA A 100 23.83 -3.28 31.77
C ALA A 100 24.53 -3.20 30.40
N TRP A 101 24.22 -4.17 29.50
CA TRP A 101 24.79 -4.21 28.15
C TRP A 101 24.46 -2.94 27.35
N HIS A 102 23.25 -2.43 27.46
CA HIS A 102 22.77 -1.21 26.80
C HIS A 102 22.99 0.07 27.60
N GLY A 103 23.65 0.00 28.76
CA GLY A 103 23.99 1.16 29.60
C GLY A 103 22.79 1.79 30.32
N TYR A 104 21.83 0.99 30.73
CA TYR A 104 20.65 1.38 31.52
C TYR A 104 19.81 2.52 30.87
N PRO A 105 19.42 2.40 29.59
CA PRO A 105 18.79 3.49 28.83
C PRO A 105 17.46 3.96 29.40
N ALA A 106 16.79 3.13 30.20
CA ALA A 106 15.52 3.47 30.85
C ALA A 106 15.64 4.65 31.85
N ALA A 107 16.86 4.95 32.33
CA ALA A 107 17.10 6.07 33.23
C ALA A 107 17.02 7.46 32.52
N ASP A 108 17.17 7.49 31.23
CA ASP A 108 17.20 8.72 30.41
C ASP A 108 15.79 9.21 30.01
N MET A 109 14.73 8.45 30.31
CA MET A 109 13.37 8.68 29.84
C MET A 109 12.34 8.47 30.96
N GLN A 110 11.15 9.07 30.82
CA GLN A 110 10.00 8.76 31.65
C GLN A 110 9.29 7.53 31.09
N LEU A 111 8.97 6.57 31.94
CA LEU A 111 8.36 5.30 31.52
C LEU A 111 6.91 5.19 32.01
N ILE A 112 6.00 4.84 31.11
CA ILE A 112 4.59 4.57 31.40
C ILE A 112 4.30 3.09 31.13
N GLY A 113 3.90 2.33 32.14
CA GLY A 113 3.56 0.92 32.03
C GLY A 113 2.06 0.70 32.05
N ILE A 114 1.51 -0.01 31.05
CA ILE A 114 0.07 -0.28 30.94
C ILE A 114 -0.17 -1.78 31.05
N THR A 115 -0.96 -2.21 32.02
CA THR A 115 -1.39 -3.61 32.15
C THR A 115 -2.92 -3.73 32.28
N GLY A 116 -3.44 -4.92 32.03
CA GLY A 116 -4.86 -5.28 32.05
C GLY A 116 -5.16 -6.37 31.03
N THR A 117 -6.40 -6.84 30.97
CA THR A 117 -6.82 -7.79 29.92
C THR A 117 -7.08 -7.04 28.61
N ASN A 118 -7.96 -6.06 28.64
CA ASN A 118 -8.40 -5.27 27.49
C ASN A 118 -7.98 -3.79 27.64
N GLY A 119 -7.97 -3.03 26.55
CA GLY A 119 -7.74 -1.57 26.54
C GLY A 119 -6.28 -1.11 26.50
N LYS A 120 -5.29 -1.98 26.71
CA LYS A 120 -3.86 -1.59 26.73
C LYS A 120 -3.43 -0.83 25.45
N THR A 121 -3.71 -1.39 24.30
CA THR A 121 -3.36 -0.79 23.00
C THR A 121 -4.09 0.53 22.77
N THR A 122 -5.40 0.60 23.08
CA THR A 122 -6.16 1.86 22.97
C THR A 122 -5.58 2.95 23.87
N CYS A 123 -5.27 2.61 25.13
CA CYS A 123 -4.64 3.55 26.05
C CYS A 123 -3.26 3.99 25.56
N SER A 124 -2.44 3.09 24.99
CA SER A 124 -1.12 3.47 24.50
C SER A 124 -1.21 4.50 23.36
N TRP A 125 -2.15 4.36 22.43
CA TRP A 125 -2.40 5.33 21.36
C TRP A 125 -2.93 6.67 21.87
N LEU A 126 -3.85 6.64 22.86
CA LEU A 126 -4.38 7.85 23.49
C LEU A 126 -3.27 8.64 24.22
N ILE A 127 -2.43 7.94 24.98
CA ILE A 127 -1.32 8.56 25.72
C ILE A 127 -0.28 9.11 24.75
N GLU A 128 0.05 8.38 23.69
CA GLU A 128 0.95 8.82 22.62
C GLU A 128 0.48 10.11 21.97
N GLY A 129 -0.79 10.17 21.54
CA GLY A 129 -1.39 11.38 20.94
C GLY A 129 -1.40 12.57 21.90
N MET A 130 -1.66 12.32 23.16
CA MET A 130 -1.65 13.34 24.23
C MET A 130 -0.25 13.89 24.46
N LEU A 131 0.78 13.04 24.59
CA LEU A 131 2.17 13.45 24.77
C LEU A 131 2.70 14.21 23.56
N ALA A 132 2.43 13.74 22.35
CA ALA A 132 2.82 14.41 21.10
C ALA A 132 2.16 15.81 21.00
N THR A 133 0.88 15.93 21.37
CA THR A 133 0.17 17.23 21.40
C THR A 133 0.75 18.18 22.45
N ALA A 134 1.24 17.65 23.56
CA ALA A 134 1.91 18.42 24.59
C ALA A 134 3.37 18.82 24.22
N GLY A 135 3.86 18.41 23.05
CA GLY A 135 5.19 18.75 22.54
C GLY A 135 6.32 17.81 22.97
N TYR A 136 5.99 16.68 23.57
CA TYR A 136 6.95 15.63 23.91
C TYR A 136 7.25 14.72 22.73
N ARG A 137 8.32 13.93 22.84
CA ARG A 137 8.72 12.89 21.86
C ARG A 137 8.42 11.50 22.44
N PRO A 138 7.20 10.96 22.25
CA PRO A 138 6.87 9.66 22.77
C PRO A 138 7.49 8.52 21.95
N GLY A 139 7.85 7.42 22.65
CA GLY A 139 8.09 6.11 22.09
C GLY A 139 7.01 5.13 22.56
N VAL A 140 6.68 4.14 21.73
CA VAL A 140 5.68 3.13 22.06
C VAL A 140 6.25 1.74 21.84
N ILE A 141 6.09 0.88 22.84
CA ILE A 141 6.39 -0.56 22.79
C ILE A 141 5.10 -1.31 23.12
N GLY A 142 4.44 -1.87 22.12
CA GLY A 142 3.12 -2.47 22.30
C GLY A 142 2.78 -3.52 21.25
N THR A 143 1.51 -3.89 21.20
CA THR A 143 1.01 -5.04 20.42
C THR A 143 1.07 -4.83 18.91
N VAL A 144 0.91 -3.59 18.42
CA VAL A 144 0.84 -3.31 16.98
C VAL A 144 2.23 -3.23 16.36
N ASN A 145 3.04 -2.31 16.85
CA ASN A 145 4.44 -2.11 16.42
C ASN A 145 5.25 -1.38 17.50
N TYR A 146 6.56 -1.34 17.33
CA TYR A 146 7.46 -0.52 18.11
C TYR A 146 7.82 0.71 17.30
N ARG A 147 7.56 1.92 17.86
CA ARG A 147 7.68 3.18 17.14
C ARG A 147 8.09 4.33 18.06
N TYR A 148 8.56 5.42 17.48
CA TYR A 148 8.86 6.66 18.19
C TYR A 148 8.54 7.88 17.35
N HIS A 149 8.38 9.03 18.02
CA HIS A 149 8.25 10.34 17.39
C HIS A 149 9.57 11.11 17.47
N ASP A 150 9.90 11.80 16.39
CA ASP A 150 10.95 12.84 16.37
C ASP A 150 10.37 14.16 15.85
N GLY A 151 11.24 15.12 15.45
CA GLY A 151 10.79 16.39 14.88
C GLY A 151 10.21 16.30 13.47
N GLU A 152 10.34 15.15 12.80
CA GLU A 152 9.93 14.94 11.41
C GLU A 152 8.65 14.06 11.31
N GLY A 153 8.31 13.31 12.37
CA GLY A 153 7.11 12.46 12.37
C GLY A 153 7.22 11.18 13.20
N VAL A 154 6.38 10.20 12.85
CA VAL A 154 6.34 8.87 13.48
C VAL A 154 7.22 7.90 12.70
N HIS A 155 8.14 7.24 13.40
CA HIS A 155 9.03 6.23 12.82
C HIS A 155 8.75 4.86 13.41
N ILE A 156 8.39 3.90 12.57
CA ILE A 156 8.20 2.50 12.95
C ILE A 156 9.56 1.82 12.94
N LEU A 157 9.98 1.27 14.09
CA LEU A 157 11.22 0.51 14.22
C LEU A 157 11.05 -0.91 13.69
N GLN A 158 9.94 -1.57 14.08
CA GLN A 158 9.57 -2.91 13.59
C GLN A 158 8.13 -3.26 13.95
N GLU A 159 7.53 -4.20 13.23
CA GLU A 159 6.30 -4.89 13.63
C GLU A 159 6.52 -5.64 14.95
N ALA A 160 5.54 -5.61 15.85
CA ALA A 160 5.71 -6.20 17.16
C ALA A 160 5.54 -7.74 17.13
N PRO A 161 6.59 -8.54 17.32
CA PRO A 161 6.46 -9.98 17.45
C PRO A 161 5.80 -10.41 18.76
N LEU A 162 5.91 -9.58 19.80
CA LEU A 162 5.34 -9.76 21.14
C LEU A 162 4.86 -8.41 21.67
N THR A 163 3.77 -8.40 22.42
CA THR A 163 3.28 -7.19 23.14
C THR A 163 4.36 -6.56 24.01
N THR A 164 5.10 -7.38 24.74
CA THR A 164 6.24 -7.02 25.57
C THR A 164 7.43 -7.85 25.09
N PRO A 165 8.46 -7.26 24.48
CA PRO A 165 9.60 -7.99 23.94
C PRO A 165 10.43 -8.74 25.00
N ASP A 166 11.34 -9.60 24.54
CA ASP A 166 12.35 -10.21 25.39
C ASP A 166 13.31 -9.14 25.97
N PRO A 167 14.07 -9.44 27.03
CA PRO A 167 14.87 -8.44 27.71
C PRO A 167 15.93 -7.75 26.83
N LEU A 168 16.60 -8.48 25.96
CA LEU A 168 17.64 -7.92 25.08
C LEU A 168 17.05 -6.97 24.05
N THR A 169 15.97 -7.40 23.39
CA THR A 169 15.21 -6.55 22.47
C THR A 169 14.65 -5.32 23.17
N LEU A 170 14.08 -5.47 24.38
CA LEU A 170 13.51 -4.36 25.16
C LEU A 170 14.56 -3.27 25.44
N GLN A 171 15.72 -3.66 25.99
CA GLN A 171 16.76 -2.69 26.34
C GLN A 171 17.41 -2.08 25.09
N GLY A 172 17.52 -2.83 24.00
CA GLY A 172 17.96 -2.32 22.69
C GLY A 172 17.01 -1.26 22.12
N LEU A 173 15.68 -1.46 22.25
CA LEU A 173 14.67 -0.48 21.86
C LEU A 173 14.77 0.79 22.73
N PHE A 174 14.91 0.66 24.07
CA PHE A 174 15.12 1.80 24.94
C PHE A 174 16.38 2.59 24.56
N ARG A 175 17.49 1.92 24.25
CA ARG A 175 18.73 2.60 23.81
C ARG A 175 18.51 3.35 22.50
N THR A 176 17.87 2.69 21.52
CA THR A 176 17.57 3.31 20.23
C THR A 176 16.68 4.55 20.40
N MET A 177 15.66 4.47 21.24
CA MET A 177 14.74 5.58 21.53
C MET A 177 15.46 6.72 22.26
N ALA A 178 16.29 6.42 23.28
CA ALA A 178 17.07 7.43 23.99
C ALA A 178 18.05 8.17 23.05
N ASP A 179 18.76 7.44 22.18
CA ASP A 179 19.68 8.01 21.19
C ASP A 179 18.96 8.90 20.15
N ARG A 180 17.66 8.70 19.95
CA ARG A 180 16.80 9.53 19.08
C ARG A 180 16.11 10.68 19.81
N GLY A 181 16.40 10.85 21.11
CA GLY A 181 15.86 11.95 21.93
C GLY A 181 14.40 11.76 22.31
N VAL A 182 13.91 10.50 22.38
CA VAL A 182 12.63 10.16 22.97
C VAL A 182 12.63 10.57 24.44
N THR A 183 11.56 11.23 24.90
CA THR A 183 11.44 11.72 26.28
C THR A 183 10.59 10.84 27.16
N HIS A 184 9.60 10.16 26.57
CA HIS A 184 8.62 9.33 27.28
C HIS A 184 8.45 8.02 26.52
N VAL A 185 8.44 6.88 27.21
CA VAL A 185 8.14 5.58 26.59
C VAL A 185 6.89 4.97 27.20
N ILE A 186 5.93 4.68 26.35
CA ILE A 186 4.67 4.02 26.67
C ILE A 186 4.84 2.53 26.37
N MET A 187 4.64 1.68 27.36
CA MET A 187 4.86 0.26 27.23
C MET A 187 3.63 -0.55 27.62
N GLU A 188 3.15 -1.41 26.71
CA GLU A 188 2.16 -2.43 27.04
C GLU A 188 2.84 -3.58 27.78
N VAL A 189 2.46 -3.81 29.04
CA VAL A 189 3.08 -4.82 29.92
C VAL A 189 2.14 -6.01 30.07
N SER A 190 2.50 -7.14 29.42
CA SER A 190 1.73 -8.38 29.49
C SER A 190 1.99 -9.14 30.81
N SER A 191 0.99 -9.91 31.25
CA SER A 191 1.13 -10.78 32.43
C SER A 191 2.25 -11.81 32.29
N HIS A 192 2.45 -12.35 31.08
CA HIS A 192 3.57 -13.24 30.77
C HIS A 192 4.92 -12.57 31.01
N ALA A 193 5.08 -11.30 30.56
CA ALA A 193 6.32 -10.57 30.73
C ALA A 193 6.65 -10.29 32.21
N LEU A 194 5.63 -9.99 33.01
CA LEU A 194 5.76 -9.80 34.45
C LEU A 194 6.14 -11.12 35.13
N HIS A 195 5.44 -12.20 34.82
CA HIS A 195 5.70 -13.51 35.37
C HIS A 195 7.09 -14.05 34.97
N GLN A 196 7.51 -13.85 33.72
CA GLN A 196 8.83 -14.23 33.18
C GLN A 196 9.94 -13.22 33.50
N LYS A 197 9.68 -12.20 34.31
CA LYS A 197 10.64 -11.18 34.77
C LYS A 197 11.39 -10.47 33.65
N ARG A 198 10.73 -10.27 32.48
CA ARG A 198 11.37 -9.65 31.30
C ARG A 198 11.78 -8.19 31.52
N LEU A 199 11.19 -7.53 32.53
CA LEU A 199 11.45 -6.12 32.84
C LEU A 199 12.71 -5.93 33.70
N GLY A 200 13.20 -6.97 34.41
CA GLY A 200 14.30 -6.86 35.36
C GLY A 200 14.01 -5.82 36.42
N ARG A 201 14.89 -4.84 36.56
CA ARG A 201 14.74 -3.69 37.49
C ARG A 201 14.15 -2.43 36.84
N THR A 202 13.63 -2.53 35.60
CA THR A 202 12.97 -1.38 34.95
C THR A 202 11.80 -0.93 35.80
N CYS A 203 11.78 0.34 36.16
CA CYS A 203 10.73 0.98 36.96
C CYS A 203 10.04 2.08 36.16
N PHE A 204 8.71 2.20 36.35
CA PHE A 204 7.84 3.14 35.67
C PHE A 204 7.54 4.35 36.53
N ASP A 205 7.42 5.53 35.88
CA ASP A 205 6.96 6.77 36.52
C ASP A 205 5.44 6.74 36.74
N VAL A 206 4.71 6.14 35.79
CA VAL A 206 3.27 5.91 35.88
C VAL A 206 2.94 4.46 35.53
N ALA A 207 2.13 3.80 36.33
CA ALA A 207 1.58 2.49 36.08
C ALA A 207 0.06 2.56 35.94
N LEU A 208 -0.47 2.05 34.82
CA LEU A 208 -1.89 2.02 34.50
C LEU A 208 -2.45 0.59 34.57
N PHE A 209 -3.53 0.40 35.35
CA PHE A 209 -4.37 -0.81 35.34
C PHE A 209 -5.70 -0.50 34.65
N THR A 210 -6.00 -1.22 33.54
CA THR A 210 -7.22 -0.98 32.77
C THR A 210 -8.41 -1.82 33.25
N ASN A 211 -8.23 -3.14 33.36
CA ASN A 211 -9.25 -4.10 33.78
C ASN A 211 -8.68 -5.52 33.93
N LEU A 212 -9.48 -6.45 34.47
CA LEU A 212 -9.21 -7.88 34.44
C LEU A 212 -10.46 -8.65 34.07
N SER A 213 -10.41 -9.44 33.02
CA SER A 213 -11.44 -10.39 32.62
C SER A 213 -10.82 -11.75 32.25
N ARG A 214 -11.65 -12.77 32.03
CA ARG A 214 -11.17 -14.13 31.77
C ARG A 214 -10.36 -14.24 30.49
N ASP A 215 -9.06 -14.42 30.63
CA ASP A 215 -8.11 -14.65 29.52
C ASP A 215 -6.85 -15.35 30.07
N HIS A 216 -6.04 -15.98 29.18
CA HIS A 216 -4.74 -16.59 29.55
C HIS A 216 -4.76 -17.62 30.72
N LEU A 217 -5.90 -18.29 30.95
CA LEU A 217 -6.01 -19.34 31.99
C LEU A 217 -5.34 -20.66 31.56
N ASP A 218 -4.98 -20.81 30.32
CA ASP A 218 -4.08 -21.83 29.80
C ASP A 218 -2.66 -21.70 30.37
N TYR A 219 -2.26 -20.48 30.76
CA TYR A 219 -0.97 -20.14 31.35
C TYR A 219 -1.04 -19.90 32.88
N HIS A 220 -1.98 -19.09 33.37
CA HIS A 220 -2.07 -18.61 34.76
C HIS A 220 -2.93 -19.51 35.67
N ARG A 221 -3.57 -20.55 35.17
CA ARG A 221 -4.42 -21.52 35.87
C ARG A 221 -5.69 -20.90 36.54
N THR A 222 -5.54 -19.82 37.33
CA THR A 222 -6.64 -19.16 38.04
C THR A 222 -6.67 -17.65 37.77
N MET A 223 -7.82 -17.02 38.06
CA MET A 223 -7.95 -15.55 37.96
C MET A 223 -7.07 -14.83 38.98
N ASP A 224 -6.88 -15.42 40.16
CA ASP A 224 -6.04 -14.86 41.23
C ASP A 224 -4.57 -14.87 40.82
N ASP A 225 -4.06 -15.96 40.21
CA ASP A 225 -2.70 -16.04 39.64
C ASP A 225 -2.51 -15.00 38.55
N TYR A 226 -3.51 -14.84 37.67
CA TYR A 226 -3.50 -13.87 36.58
C TYR A 226 -3.46 -12.43 37.10
N PHE A 227 -4.26 -12.14 38.16
CA PHE A 227 -4.22 -10.86 38.85
C PHE A 227 -2.88 -10.60 39.55
N ALA A 228 -2.38 -11.59 40.31
CA ALA A 228 -1.11 -11.49 41.02
C ALA A 228 0.07 -11.22 40.08
N ALA A 229 0.03 -11.79 38.85
CA ALA A 229 1.04 -11.47 37.84
C ALA A 229 0.98 -9.98 37.45
N LYS A 230 -0.20 -9.41 37.19
CA LYS A 230 -0.36 -8.01 36.83
C LYS A 230 -0.06 -7.04 37.97
N GLN A 231 -0.38 -7.42 39.19
CA GLN A 231 -0.12 -6.66 40.41
C GLN A 231 1.38 -6.35 40.61
N GLN A 232 2.26 -7.19 40.06
CA GLN A 232 3.71 -6.97 40.12
C GLN A 232 4.14 -5.64 39.49
N LEU A 233 3.41 -5.12 38.48
CA LEU A 233 3.69 -3.82 37.88
C LEU A 233 3.66 -2.71 38.93
N PHE A 234 2.71 -2.76 39.88
CA PHE A 234 2.49 -1.77 40.92
C PHE A 234 3.35 -2.00 42.16
N GLN A 235 3.64 -3.25 42.48
CA GLN A 235 4.37 -3.63 43.70
C GLN A 235 5.90 -3.61 43.50
N ARG A 236 6.40 -3.93 42.31
CA ARG A 236 7.83 -4.11 42.04
C ARG A 236 8.39 -3.16 40.99
N HIS A 237 7.57 -2.70 40.04
CA HIS A 237 8.01 -1.93 38.90
C HIS A 237 7.53 -0.47 38.86
N LEU A 238 6.72 -0.03 39.82
CA LEU A 238 6.39 1.38 39.97
C LEU A 238 7.45 2.05 40.90
N LYS A 239 7.94 3.22 40.48
CA LYS A 239 8.86 4.02 41.31
C LYS A 239 8.20 4.39 42.61
N PRO A 240 8.97 4.58 43.73
CA PRO A 240 8.40 4.98 45.02
C PRO A 240 7.60 6.31 44.97
N ASP A 241 8.02 7.24 44.13
CA ASP A 241 7.39 8.54 43.85
C ASP A 241 6.48 8.49 42.61
N GLY A 242 6.31 7.34 42.01
CA GLY A 242 5.47 7.12 40.84
C GLY A 242 3.98 7.13 41.13
N THR A 243 3.17 7.33 40.08
CA THR A 243 1.71 7.39 40.16
C THR A 243 1.07 6.10 39.67
N ALA A 244 0.19 5.52 40.49
CA ALA A 244 -0.69 4.43 40.12
C ALA A 244 -2.02 4.98 39.56
N VAL A 245 -2.38 4.65 38.33
CA VAL A 245 -3.66 5.00 37.70
C VAL A 245 -4.49 3.70 37.57
N VAL A 246 -5.68 3.71 38.16
CA VAL A 246 -6.52 2.50 38.25
C VAL A 246 -7.92 2.80 37.75
N VAL A 247 -8.34 2.02 36.73
CA VAL A 247 -9.72 2.07 36.24
C VAL A 247 -10.65 1.29 37.19
N MET A 248 -11.68 1.97 37.66
CA MET A 248 -12.70 1.46 38.59
C MET A 248 -13.97 1.13 37.82
N GLY A 249 -14.64 0.09 38.16
CA GLY A 249 -15.95 -0.22 37.55
C GLY A 249 -16.40 -1.65 37.80
N PRO A 250 -17.71 -1.91 37.70
CA PRO A 250 -18.24 -3.25 37.82
C PRO A 250 -17.76 -4.11 36.65
N HIS A 251 -17.22 -5.26 36.96
CA HIS A 251 -16.96 -6.30 35.98
C HIS A 251 -18.16 -7.25 35.95
N ALA A 252 -18.42 -7.86 34.78
CA ALA A 252 -19.60 -8.73 34.59
C ALA A 252 -19.61 -9.95 35.53
N GLU A 253 -18.42 -10.41 35.94
CA GLU A 253 -18.25 -11.52 36.88
C GLU A 253 -17.05 -11.24 37.81
N GLY A 254 -17.24 -11.37 39.12
CA GLY A 254 -16.16 -11.29 40.11
C GLY A 254 -16.06 -9.92 40.85
N PRO A 255 -14.98 -9.75 41.66
CA PRO A 255 -14.76 -8.51 42.43
C PRO A 255 -14.33 -7.35 41.50
N ASP A 256 -14.48 -6.12 41.96
CA ASP A 256 -13.82 -4.98 41.37
C ASP A 256 -12.28 -5.10 41.58
N TRP A 257 -11.60 -5.62 40.56
CA TRP A 257 -10.17 -5.84 40.63
C TRP A 257 -9.38 -4.52 40.76
N GLY A 258 -9.93 -3.39 40.32
CA GLY A 258 -9.38 -2.09 40.57
C GLY A 258 -9.33 -1.76 42.06
N GLU A 259 -10.44 -2.01 42.78
CA GLU A 259 -10.52 -1.80 44.25
C GLU A 259 -9.59 -2.76 45.00
N VAL A 260 -9.52 -4.02 44.56
CA VAL A 260 -8.56 -5.01 45.13
C VAL A 260 -7.11 -4.56 44.93
N LEU A 261 -6.78 -4.02 43.75
CA LEU A 261 -5.44 -3.49 43.47
C LEU A 261 -5.13 -2.28 44.39
N MET A 262 -6.07 -1.35 44.53
CA MET A 262 -5.91 -0.15 45.36
C MET A 262 -5.59 -0.47 46.82
N GLN A 263 -6.22 -1.52 47.38
CA GLN A 263 -5.94 -1.97 48.74
C GLN A 263 -4.53 -2.50 48.98
N SER A 264 -3.91 -2.98 47.89
CA SER A 264 -2.55 -3.59 47.92
C SER A 264 -1.48 -2.72 47.30
N CYS A 265 -1.83 -1.57 46.73
CA CYS A 265 -0.88 -0.66 46.06
C CYS A 265 -0.05 0.12 47.08
N VAL A 266 1.27 0.12 46.91
CA VAL A 266 2.25 0.82 47.76
C VAL A 266 2.60 2.24 47.25
N ALA A 267 2.00 2.68 46.15
CA ALA A 267 2.30 3.98 45.54
C ALA A 267 1.88 5.15 46.45
N THR A 268 2.72 6.20 46.45
CA THR A 268 2.42 7.43 47.20
C THR A 268 1.36 8.28 46.52
N ALA A 269 1.18 8.18 45.20
CA ALA A 269 0.16 8.86 44.43
C ALA A 269 -0.72 7.83 43.69
N THR A 270 -2.01 7.94 43.86
CA THR A 270 -3.01 7.07 43.23
C THR A 270 -4.12 7.90 42.61
N LEU A 271 -4.56 7.54 41.41
CA LEU A 271 -5.65 8.18 40.67
C LEU A 271 -6.68 7.12 40.27
N ARG A 272 -7.91 7.32 40.69
CA ARG A 272 -9.07 6.49 40.35
C ARG A 272 -9.76 7.07 39.12
N CYS A 273 -9.95 6.23 38.07
CA CYS A 273 -10.64 6.63 36.85
C CYS A 273 -11.93 5.83 36.67
N GLY A 274 -13.04 6.47 36.38
CA GLY A 274 -14.31 5.75 36.17
C GLY A 274 -15.52 6.64 35.95
N LEU A 275 -16.70 6.01 35.82
CA LEU A 275 -17.96 6.71 35.56
C LEU A 275 -18.73 7.14 36.86
N SER A 276 -18.28 6.68 38.05
CA SER A 276 -18.91 6.98 39.30
C SER A 276 -18.56 8.38 39.82
N ALA A 277 -19.56 9.19 40.10
CA ALA A 277 -19.39 10.57 40.51
C ALA A 277 -18.73 10.74 41.91
N GLN A 278 -18.82 9.73 42.79
CA GLN A 278 -18.42 9.85 44.19
C GLN A 278 -17.09 9.22 44.57
N ALA A 279 -16.49 8.41 43.68
CA ALA A 279 -15.31 7.61 44.02
C ALA A 279 -14.13 7.78 43.09
N CYS A 280 -14.21 8.62 42.03
CA CYS A 280 -13.17 8.75 41.01
C CYS A 280 -12.65 10.18 40.91
N ASP A 281 -11.30 10.30 40.82
CA ASP A 281 -10.57 11.55 40.62
C ASP A 281 -10.76 12.04 39.18
N ILE A 282 -10.72 11.09 38.24
CA ILE A 282 -10.88 11.31 36.81
C ILE A 282 -12.19 10.64 36.37
N ARG A 283 -13.14 11.42 35.86
CA ARG A 283 -14.45 10.87 35.48
C ARG A 283 -15.09 11.55 34.29
N ALA A 284 -16.00 10.83 33.62
CA ALA A 284 -16.83 11.34 32.55
C ALA A 284 -18.28 11.51 33.01
N GLU A 285 -18.85 12.68 32.78
CA GLU A 285 -20.22 13.04 33.09
C GLU A 285 -20.97 13.27 31.77
N GLU A 286 -22.31 13.08 31.76
CA GLU A 286 -23.20 13.32 30.61
C GLU A 286 -22.72 12.62 29.31
N VAL A 287 -22.30 11.37 29.38
CA VAL A 287 -21.78 10.62 28.25
C VAL A 287 -22.86 10.36 27.21
N ARG A 288 -22.67 10.84 25.99
CA ARG A 288 -23.52 10.58 24.82
C ARG A 288 -22.72 9.89 23.73
N GLN A 289 -23.17 8.69 23.37
CA GLN A 289 -22.49 7.86 22.38
C GLN A 289 -23.22 7.90 21.03
N THR A 290 -22.45 7.86 19.95
CA THR A 290 -22.93 7.72 18.56
C THR A 290 -22.03 6.75 17.80
N MET A 291 -22.38 6.43 16.54
CA MET A 291 -21.51 5.65 15.63
C MET A 291 -20.23 6.41 15.25
N GLU A 292 -20.17 7.71 15.41
CA GLU A 292 -19.03 8.58 15.11
C GLU A 292 -18.10 8.79 16.31
N GLY A 293 -18.48 8.31 17.51
CA GLY A 293 -17.73 8.48 18.72
C GLY A 293 -18.62 8.86 19.92
N PHE A 294 -18.05 9.56 20.90
CA PHE A 294 -18.81 10.04 22.06
C PHE A 294 -18.48 11.49 22.43
N ARG A 295 -19.40 12.11 23.13
CA ARG A 295 -19.22 13.40 23.82
C ARG A 295 -19.48 13.23 25.32
N CYS A 296 -18.65 13.86 26.15
CA CYS A 296 -18.84 13.88 27.60
C CYS A 296 -18.30 15.18 28.22
N ILE A 297 -18.64 15.44 29.48
CA ILE A 297 -17.93 16.38 30.34
C ILE A 297 -16.79 15.60 31.02
N LEU A 298 -15.55 15.87 30.63
CA LEU A 298 -14.39 15.30 31.30
C LEU A 298 -14.04 16.11 32.54
N ASN A 299 -13.99 15.46 33.71
CA ASN A 299 -13.64 16.03 34.96
C ASN A 299 -12.26 15.49 35.42
N LEU A 300 -11.29 16.39 35.56
CA LEU A 300 -9.91 16.12 35.95
C LEU A 300 -9.69 16.78 37.33
N ASN A 301 -9.81 16.03 38.41
CA ASN A 301 -9.66 16.56 39.79
C ASN A 301 -10.49 17.84 40.09
N GLY A 302 -11.71 17.93 39.53
CA GLY A 302 -12.58 19.08 39.68
C GLY A 302 -12.59 20.07 38.51
N ASP A 303 -11.59 20.05 37.64
CA ASP A 303 -11.58 20.84 36.41
C ASP A 303 -12.44 20.14 35.31
N ARG A 304 -13.58 20.79 35.00
CA ARG A 304 -14.63 20.24 34.10
C ARG A 304 -14.63 20.92 32.75
N ALA A 305 -14.55 20.14 31.66
CA ALA A 305 -14.68 20.68 30.33
C ALA A 305 -15.26 19.63 29.35
N ASP A 306 -15.87 20.14 28.27
CA ASP A 306 -16.35 19.29 27.17
C ASP A 306 -15.19 18.52 26.51
N LEU A 307 -15.44 17.23 26.22
CA LEU A 307 -14.59 16.39 25.38
C LEU A 307 -15.42 15.72 24.31
N VAL A 308 -14.97 15.81 23.06
CA VAL A 308 -15.47 15.03 21.92
C VAL A 308 -14.37 14.07 21.51
N SER A 309 -14.68 12.77 21.53
CA SER A 309 -13.75 11.72 21.07
C SER A 309 -14.37 10.97 19.89
N PRO A 310 -13.63 10.72 18.83
CA PRO A 310 -14.12 9.94 17.68
C PRO A 310 -14.12 8.42 17.93
N LEU A 311 -13.69 7.96 19.11
CA LEU A 311 -13.69 6.54 19.49
C LEU A 311 -15.10 6.08 19.86
N THR A 312 -15.61 5.05 19.21
CA THR A 312 -16.93 4.47 19.48
C THR A 312 -16.85 3.44 20.61
N GLY A 313 -17.89 3.38 21.47
CA GLY A 313 -18.06 2.34 22.49
C GLY A 313 -17.83 2.80 23.92
N GLY A 314 -18.68 2.29 24.85
CA GLY A 314 -18.64 2.64 26.25
C GLY A 314 -17.33 2.31 26.96
N TYR A 315 -16.70 1.19 26.57
CA TYR A 315 -15.39 0.82 27.11
C TYR A 315 -14.28 1.80 26.65
N ASN A 316 -14.44 2.49 25.51
CA ASN A 316 -13.49 3.52 25.08
C ASN A 316 -13.60 4.80 25.92
N VAL A 317 -14.75 5.08 26.54
CA VAL A 317 -14.86 6.14 27.53
C VAL A 317 -13.92 5.84 28.70
N LEU A 318 -13.90 4.60 29.19
CA LEU A 318 -13.00 4.18 30.28
C LEU A 318 -11.52 4.24 29.85
N ASN A 319 -11.20 3.85 28.60
CA ASN A 319 -9.84 3.97 28.05
C ASN A 319 -9.40 5.45 27.98
N VAL A 320 -10.29 6.35 27.58
CA VAL A 320 -10.01 7.80 27.55
C VAL A 320 -9.79 8.35 28.97
N LEU A 321 -10.60 7.94 29.95
CA LEU A 321 -10.40 8.32 31.37
C LEU A 321 -9.08 7.79 31.92
N ALA A 322 -8.71 6.54 31.58
CA ALA A 322 -7.45 5.93 31.95
C ALA A 322 -6.26 6.72 31.39
N ALA A 323 -6.30 7.08 30.10
CA ALA A 323 -5.26 7.90 29.47
C ALA A 323 -5.20 9.32 30.08
N ALA A 324 -6.34 9.93 30.36
CA ALA A 324 -6.41 11.21 31.05
C ALA A 324 -5.76 11.15 32.44
N GLY A 325 -6.01 10.07 33.21
CA GLY A 325 -5.36 9.80 34.49
C GLY A 325 -3.84 9.72 34.40
N VAL A 326 -3.33 9.06 33.33
CA VAL A 326 -1.87 9.03 33.04
C VAL A 326 -1.36 10.46 32.77
N GLY A 327 -2.07 11.27 31.99
CA GLY A 327 -1.71 12.66 31.74
C GLY A 327 -1.63 13.50 33.01
N VAL A 328 -2.60 13.36 33.92
CA VAL A 328 -2.60 14.01 35.24
C VAL A 328 -1.44 13.50 36.08
N GLY A 329 -1.19 12.18 36.10
CA GLY A 329 -0.07 11.57 36.84
C GLY A 329 1.32 12.02 36.35
N LEU A 330 1.44 12.39 35.05
CA LEU A 330 2.65 12.98 34.49
C LEU A 330 2.74 14.52 34.70
N GLY A 331 1.69 15.14 35.29
CA GLY A 331 1.65 16.58 35.49
C GLY A 331 1.39 17.40 34.23
N LEU A 332 0.78 16.82 33.20
CA LEU A 332 0.45 17.55 31.99
C LEU A 332 -0.63 18.60 32.22
N PRO A 333 -0.60 19.76 31.54
CA PRO A 333 -1.69 20.74 31.58
C PRO A 333 -3.00 20.11 31.07
N HIS A 334 -4.10 20.37 31.78
CA HIS A 334 -5.40 19.76 31.51
C HIS A 334 -5.95 20.08 30.10
N ASP A 335 -5.67 21.26 29.57
CA ASP A 335 -6.02 21.65 28.21
C ASP A 335 -5.27 20.78 27.18
N ARG A 336 -3.99 20.47 27.39
CA ARG A 336 -3.22 19.57 26.53
C ARG A 336 -3.70 18.12 26.61
N ILE A 337 -4.11 17.67 27.78
CA ILE A 337 -4.75 16.35 27.94
C ILE A 337 -6.00 16.28 27.07
N ARG A 338 -6.91 17.25 27.19
CA ARG A 338 -8.15 17.31 26.41
C ARG A 338 -7.91 17.39 24.90
N GLU A 339 -7.03 18.30 24.48
CA GLU A 339 -6.66 18.49 23.07
C GLU A 339 -6.09 17.19 22.47
N GLY A 340 -5.17 16.54 23.18
CA GLY A 340 -4.53 15.31 22.71
C GLY A 340 -5.50 14.15 22.59
N LEU A 341 -6.37 13.95 23.58
CA LEU A 341 -7.39 12.90 23.58
C LEU A 341 -8.43 13.09 22.46
N ALA A 342 -8.80 14.34 22.13
CA ALA A 342 -9.74 14.64 21.05
C ALA A 342 -9.15 14.40 19.66
N LYS A 343 -7.82 14.47 19.49
CA LYS A 343 -7.13 14.29 18.19
C LYS A 343 -6.95 12.84 17.79
N VAL A 344 -7.03 11.88 18.71
CA VAL A 344 -6.85 10.45 18.37
C VAL A 344 -8.08 9.95 17.65
N GLY A 345 -7.99 9.88 16.32
CA GLY A 345 -9.13 9.58 15.44
C GLY A 345 -9.51 8.10 15.38
N HIS A 346 -8.55 7.20 15.48
CA HIS A 346 -8.75 5.75 15.44
C HIS A 346 -7.58 5.02 16.07
N VAL A 347 -7.82 3.81 16.50
CA VAL A 347 -6.80 2.87 16.98
C VAL A 347 -6.85 1.63 16.07
N PRO A 348 -5.75 1.27 15.40
CA PRO A 348 -5.75 0.17 14.44
C PRO A 348 -6.31 -1.12 15.03
N GLY A 349 -7.35 -1.67 14.38
CA GLY A 349 -8.00 -2.91 14.77
C GLY A 349 -8.73 -2.88 16.12
N ARG A 350 -9.15 -1.72 16.60
CA ARG A 350 -9.92 -1.55 17.85
C ARG A 350 -11.20 -0.77 17.60
N LEU A 351 -12.26 -1.47 17.21
CA LEU A 351 -13.50 -0.91 16.70
C LEU A 351 -13.21 0.18 15.65
N GLU A 352 -12.25 -0.11 14.81
CA GLU A 352 -11.76 0.77 13.76
C GLU A 352 -12.82 0.91 12.67
N ARG A 353 -13.31 2.12 12.45
CA ARG A 353 -14.29 2.37 11.42
C ARG A 353 -13.66 2.42 10.04
N VAL A 354 -14.09 1.52 9.16
CA VAL A 354 -13.70 1.51 7.76
C VAL A 354 -14.58 2.45 6.97
N ARG A 355 -13.97 3.36 6.22
CA ARG A 355 -14.64 4.32 5.34
C ARG A 355 -13.97 4.36 3.98
N LEU A 356 -14.75 4.64 2.95
CA LEU A 356 -14.17 5.00 1.66
C LEU A 356 -13.59 6.42 1.75
N PRO A 357 -12.33 6.63 1.37
CA PRO A 357 -11.64 7.92 1.57
C PRO A 357 -12.38 9.12 0.94
N GLY A 358 -12.98 8.92 -0.23
CA GLY A 358 -13.70 9.97 -0.97
C GLY A 358 -15.20 10.08 -0.66
N GLU A 359 -15.75 9.35 0.32
CA GLU A 359 -17.15 9.49 0.75
C GLU A 359 -17.29 10.53 1.86
N ALA A 360 -17.66 11.76 1.52
CA ALA A 360 -17.85 12.85 2.49
C ALA A 360 -19.07 12.64 3.40
N ASN A 361 -20.09 11.90 2.96
CA ASN A 361 -21.31 11.58 3.73
C ASN A 361 -21.54 10.08 3.74
N ALA A 362 -21.69 9.51 4.94
CA ALA A 362 -21.94 8.09 5.17
C ALA A 362 -23.34 7.66 4.69
N SER A 363 -23.52 7.52 3.38
CA SER A 363 -24.75 6.98 2.77
C SER A 363 -24.80 5.45 2.72
N GLY A 364 -23.70 4.76 3.14
CA GLY A 364 -23.57 3.32 3.18
C GLY A 364 -23.71 2.71 4.57
N PRO A 365 -23.40 1.40 4.74
CA PRO A 365 -23.32 0.74 6.03
C PRO A 365 -22.19 1.28 6.89
N ALA A 366 -22.32 1.17 8.23
CA ALA A 366 -21.25 1.45 9.16
C ALA A 366 -20.40 0.18 9.34
N VAL A 367 -19.17 0.16 8.82
CA VAL A 367 -18.28 -1.01 8.86
C VAL A 367 -17.19 -0.81 9.89
N PHE A 368 -16.97 -1.81 10.75
CA PHE A 368 -15.97 -1.80 11.82
C PHE A 368 -15.09 -3.04 11.79
N VAL A 369 -13.79 -2.86 12.05
CA VAL A 369 -12.82 -3.94 12.25
C VAL A 369 -12.38 -3.96 13.71
N ASP A 370 -12.38 -5.15 14.33
CA ASP A 370 -11.99 -5.30 15.74
C ASP A 370 -11.17 -6.57 15.98
N TYR A 371 -10.31 -6.50 16.99
CA TYR A 371 -9.47 -7.62 17.44
C TYR A 371 -10.21 -8.60 18.35
N ALA A 372 -11.50 -8.46 18.57
CA ALA A 372 -12.30 -9.30 19.45
C ALA A 372 -12.23 -10.78 19.03
N HIS A 373 -11.39 -11.56 19.70
CA HIS A 373 -11.11 -12.97 19.46
C HIS A 373 -11.34 -13.87 20.70
N THR A 374 -11.93 -13.25 21.77
CA THR A 374 -12.36 -13.95 22.98
C THR A 374 -13.86 -13.73 23.17
N PRO A 375 -14.57 -14.62 23.91
CA PRO A 375 -16.00 -14.48 24.20
C PRO A 375 -16.35 -13.12 24.80
N ASP A 376 -15.66 -12.70 25.87
CA ASP A 376 -15.88 -11.42 26.56
C ASP A 376 -15.66 -10.21 25.64
N ALA A 377 -14.58 -10.20 24.84
CA ALA A 377 -14.33 -9.10 23.91
C ALA A 377 -15.42 -9.01 22.82
N LEU A 378 -15.88 -10.16 22.28
CA LEU A 378 -16.92 -10.20 21.28
C LEU A 378 -18.28 -9.74 21.84
N ASP A 379 -18.61 -10.16 23.08
CA ASP A 379 -19.82 -9.74 23.79
C ASP A 379 -19.86 -8.21 23.96
N ASN A 380 -18.77 -7.62 24.47
CA ASN A 380 -18.66 -6.19 24.71
C ASN A 380 -18.80 -5.36 23.42
N VAL A 381 -18.13 -5.78 22.34
CA VAL A 381 -18.17 -5.05 21.07
C VAL A 381 -19.56 -5.17 20.42
N LEU A 382 -20.14 -6.37 20.38
CA LEU A 382 -21.49 -6.59 19.82
C LEU A 382 -22.58 -5.88 20.62
N ALA A 383 -22.54 -5.93 21.96
CA ALA A 383 -23.46 -5.20 22.81
C ALA A 383 -23.40 -3.69 22.54
N THR A 384 -22.20 -3.14 22.40
CA THR A 384 -21.97 -1.73 22.04
C THR A 384 -22.62 -1.38 20.70
N LEU A 385 -22.31 -2.14 19.64
CA LEU A 385 -22.83 -1.87 18.31
C LEU A 385 -24.33 -2.09 18.22
N LYS A 386 -24.90 -3.08 18.92
CA LYS A 386 -26.37 -3.31 18.97
C LYS A 386 -27.10 -2.14 19.60
N GLY A 387 -26.54 -1.51 20.64
CA GLY A 387 -27.10 -0.32 21.24
C GLY A 387 -27.07 0.93 20.36
N LEU A 388 -26.19 0.98 19.35
CA LEU A 388 -26.02 2.11 18.45
C LEU A 388 -26.63 1.85 17.07
N ALA A 389 -26.84 0.58 16.68
CA ALA A 389 -27.32 0.22 15.34
C ALA A 389 -28.77 0.72 15.12
N THR A 390 -28.97 1.39 13.99
CA THR A 390 -30.30 1.92 13.61
C THR A 390 -31.12 0.92 12.80
N ARG A 391 -30.45 -0.11 12.24
CA ARG A 391 -31.07 -1.18 11.45
C ARG A 391 -30.46 -2.52 11.88
N ARG A 392 -29.92 -3.34 10.96
CA ARG A 392 -29.35 -4.65 11.27
C ARG A 392 -27.92 -4.54 11.77
N LEU A 393 -27.55 -5.45 12.67
CA LEU A 393 -26.16 -5.73 13.04
C LEU A 393 -25.72 -7.03 12.35
N ILE A 394 -24.67 -6.95 11.56
CA ILE A 394 -24.07 -8.06 10.81
C ILE A 394 -22.71 -8.36 11.46
N CYS A 395 -22.46 -9.61 11.85
CA CYS A 395 -21.19 -10.03 12.47
C CYS A 395 -20.48 -11.03 11.58
N VAL A 396 -19.24 -10.70 11.17
CA VAL A 396 -18.32 -11.59 10.43
C VAL A 396 -17.19 -11.96 11.38
N PHE A 397 -17.03 -13.24 11.71
CA PHE A 397 -15.96 -13.66 12.59
C PHE A 397 -15.56 -15.12 12.40
N GLY A 398 -14.37 -15.46 12.91
CA GLY A 398 -13.83 -16.82 12.99
C GLY A 398 -13.02 -17.05 14.25
N CYS A 399 -12.52 -18.27 14.43
CA CYS A 399 -11.66 -18.63 15.53
C CYS A 399 -10.33 -19.20 15.04
N GLY A 400 -9.26 -19.03 15.82
CA GLY A 400 -7.96 -19.62 15.53
C GLY A 400 -7.92 -21.12 15.81
N GLY A 401 -7.19 -21.88 14.97
CA GLY A 401 -6.79 -23.24 15.23
C GLY A 401 -5.62 -23.34 16.23
N ASP A 402 -5.35 -24.52 16.77
CA ASP A 402 -4.31 -24.79 17.78
C ASP A 402 -4.46 -23.89 19.03
N ARG A 403 -5.70 -23.62 19.42
CA ARG A 403 -6.10 -22.76 20.56
C ARG A 403 -7.26 -23.41 21.30
N ASP A 404 -7.74 -22.72 22.35
CA ASP A 404 -8.90 -23.15 23.14
C ASP A 404 -10.13 -23.40 22.24
N ARG A 405 -10.52 -24.68 22.12
CA ARG A 405 -11.69 -25.11 21.34
C ARG A 405 -13.01 -24.76 22.03
N GLY A 406 -13.01 -24.73 23.38
CA GLY A 406 -14.22 -24.48 24.16
C GLY A 406 -14.83 -23.08 23.92
N LYS A 407 -14.01 -22.11 23.53
CA LYS A 407 -14.50 -20.76 23.22
C LYS A 407 -15.29 -20.67 21.91
N ARG A 408 -15.11 -21.63 20.96
CA ARG A 408 -15.69 -21.55 19.60
C ARG A 408 -17.22 -21.55 19.62
N PRO A 409 -17.91 -22.51 20.26
CA PRO A 409 -19.37 -22.46 20.36
C PRO A 409 -19.87 -21.30 21.22
N GLN A 410 -19.11 -20.88 22.26
CA GLN A 410 -19.46 -19.72 23.07
C GLN A 410 -19.49 -18.42 22.25
N MET A 411 -18.48 -18.20 21.41
CA MET A 411 -18.43 -17.05 20.50
C MET A 411 -19.57 -17.11 19.47
N GLY A 412 -19.92 -18.32 18.99
CA GLY A 412 -21.08 -18.54 18.13
C GLY A 412 -22.38 -18.11 18.79
N ALA A 413 -22.60 -18.53 20.02
CA ALA A 413 -23.80 -18.18 20.82
C ALA A 413 -23.88 -16.67 21.11
N ILE A 414 -22.76 -16.03 21.42
CA ILE A 414 -22.68 -14.58 21.66
C ILE A 414 -23.02 -13.83 20.37
N ALA A 415 -22.44 -14.20 19.22
CA ALA A 415 -22.77 -13.59 17.96
C ALA A 415 -24.27 -13.69 17.62
N ALA A 416 -24.86 -14.86 17.82
CA ALA A 416 -26.30 -15.09 17.60
C ALA A 416 -27.22 -14.28 18.52
N ARG A 417 -26.75 -13.95 19.75
CA ARG A 417 -27.51 -13.14 20.71
C ARG A 417 -27.71 -11.71 20.26
N TYR A 418 -26.70 -11.11 19.64
CA TYR A 418 -26.71 -9.68 19.32
C TYR A 418 -26.93 -9.38 17.83
N ALA A 419 -26.31 -10.17 16.95
CA ALA A 419 -26.36 -9.90 15.52
C ALA A 419 -27.65 -10.42 14.88
N ASP A 420 -28.15 -9.68 13.90
CA ASP A 420 -29.28 -10.08 13.07
C ASP A 420 -28.82 -11.04 11.95
N VAL A 421 -27.56 -10.88 11.50
CA VAL A 421 -26.92 -11.77 10.53
C VAL A 421 -25.55 -12.16 11.05
N VAL A 422 -25.23 -13.48 11.05
CA VAL A 422 -23.91 -13.99 11.41
C VAL A 422 -23.28 -14.67 10.21
N ILE A 423 -22.07 -14.26 9.85
CA ILE A 423 -21.25 -14.91 8.82
C ILE A 423 -20.04 -15.56 9.51
N VAL A 424 -20.07 -16.87 9.63
CA VAL A 424 -18.97 -17.67 10.19
C VAL A 424 -17.92 -17.88 9.13
N THR A 425 -16.66 -17.55 9.43
CA THR A 425 -15.56 -17.61 8.47
C THR A 425 -14.24 -18.07 9.10
N SER A 426 -13.23 -18.32 8.27
CA SER A 426 -11.90 -18.72 8.74
C SER A 426 -11.15 -17.49 9.32
N ASP A 427 -10.40 -17.74 10.39
CA ASP A 427 -9.43 -16.78 10.94
C ASP A 427 -8.00 -17.27 10.64
N ASN A 428 -7.26 -17.79 11.62
CA ASN A 428 -5.95 -18.41 11.48
C ASN A 428 -6.08 -19.92 11.78
N PRO A 429 -6.45 -20.78 10.81
CA PRO A 429 -6.67 -22.21 11.08
C PRO A 429 -5.42 -22.95 11.53
N ARG A 430 -4.24 -22.45 11.20
CA ARG A 430 -2.94 -23.09 11.49
C ARG A 430 -2.90 -24.54 11.01
N THR A 431 -2.60 -25.50 11.89
CA THR A 431 -2.51 -26.92 11.53
C THR A 431 -3.85 -27.66 11.59
N GLU A 432 -4.91 -27.05 12.16
CA GLU A 432 -6.25 -27.64 12.19
C GLU A 432 -6.97 -27.48 10.83
N HIS A 433 -7.87 -28.41 10.53
CA HIS A 433 -8.68 -28.32 9.33
C HIS A 433 -9.71 -27.18 9.46
N PRO A 434 -9.73 -26.21 8.55
CA PRO A 434 -10.60 -25.01 8.68
C PRO A 434 -12.08 -25.37 8.90
N GLU A 435 -12.60 -26.34 8.17
CA GLU A 435 -14.01 -26.75 8.23
C GLU A 435 -14.43 -27.27 9.61
N ASP A 436 -13.54 -27.92 10.36
CA ASP A 436 -13.88 -28.41 11.69
C ASP A 436 -14.04 -27.24 12.68
N ILE A 437 -13.20 -26.21 12.55
CA ILE A 437 -13.33 -24.97 13.33
C ILE A 437 -14.67 -24.29 13.02
N LEU A 438 -15.01 -24.18 11.73
CA LEU A 438 -16.25 -23.56 11.26
C LEU A 438 -17.49 -24.32 11.79
N LYS A 439 -17.48 -25.66 11.79
CA LYS A 439 -18.56 -26.49 12.35
C LYS A 439 -18.79 -26.26 13.84
N GLU A 440 -17.70 -26.19 14.62
CA GLU A 440 -17.80 -25.93 16.07
C GLU A 440 -18.39 -24.55 16.37
N ILE A 441 -18.03 -23.51 15.60
CA ILE A 441 -18.62 -22.16 15.73
C ILE A 441 -20.11 -22.19 15.32
N ALA A 442 -20.41 -22.77 14.13
CA ALA A 442 -21.76 -22.85 13.58
C ALA A 442 -22.72 -23.61 14.50
N HIS A 443 -22.22 -24.64 15.21
CA HIS A 443 -22.99 -25.36 16.23
C HIS A 443 -23.48 -24.43 17.34
N GLY A 444 -22.62 -23.58 17.89
CA GLY A 444 -23.01 -22.62 18.91
C GLY A 444 -24.02 -21.56 18.41
N VAL A 445 -23.90 -21.15 17.13
CA VAL A 445 -24.87 -20.25 16.49
C VAL A 445 -26.24 -20.93 16.35
N ALA A 446 -26.26 -22.19 15.87
CA ALA A 446 -27.50 -22.96 15.66
C ALA A 446 -28.20 -23.31 16.99
N GLU A 447 -27.47 -23.70 18.03
CA GLU A 447 -28.03 -23.97 19.37
C GLU A 447 -28.71 -22.75 19.98
N SER A 448 -28.30 -21.55 19.58
CA SER A 448 -28.94 -20.29 20.00
C SER A 448 -30.25 -20.00 19.23
N GLY A 449 -30.70 -20.91 18.35
CA GLY A 449 -31.96 -20.79 17.61
C GLY A 449 -31.87 -20.01 16.28
N MET A 450 -30.66 -19.58 15.86
CA MET A 450 -30.50 -18.89 14.57
C MET A 450 -30.52 -19.90 13.41
N VAL A 451 -31.24 -19.59 12.33
CA VAL A 451 -31.44 -20.48 11.19
C VAL A 451 -30.35 -20.31 10.14
N HIS A 452 -29.77 -21.41 9.66
CA HIS A 452 -28.85 -21.38 8.53
C HIS A 452 -29.57 -20.98 7.23
N ARG A 453 -29.02 -20.01 6.49
CA ARG A 453 -29.58 -19.51 5.23
C ARG A 453 -28.50 -19.25 4.20
N PRO A 454 -28.78 -19.40 2.90
CA PRO A 454 -27.89 -18.90 1.85
C PRO A 454 -27.68 -17.38 1.94
N VAL A 455 -26.51 -16.89 1.48
CA VAL A 455 -26.21 -15.46 1.44
C VAL A 455 -27.29 -14.65 0.74
N THR A 456 -27.83 -15.20 -0.36
CA THR A 456 -28.88 -14.56 -1.16
C THR A 456 -30.15 -14.31 -0.34
N GLU A 457 -30.55 -15.24 0.52
CA GLU A 457 -31.75 -15.05 1.37
C GLU A 457 -31.52 -14.03 2.49
N LEU A 458 -30.31 -13.96 3.04
CA LEU A 458 -30.00 -13.04 4.13
C LEU A 458 -29.97 -11.57 3.68
N PHE A 459 -29.64 -11.32 2.43
CA PHE A 459 -29.42 -9.97 1.91
C PHE A 459 -30.36 -9.54 0.80
N CYS A 460 -31.05 -10.48 0.13
CA CYS A 460 -31.94 -10.22 -0.99
C CYS A 460 -33.40 -10.34 -0.57
N GLY A 461 -34.25 -9.40 -0.98
CA GLY A 461 -35.70 -9.40 -0.76
C GLY A 461 -36.24 -8.15 -0.09
N ALA A 462 -37.56 -7.95 -0.19
CA ALA A 462 -38.27 -6.80 0.34
C ALA A 462 -38.24 -6.70 1.89
N HIS A 463 -37.94 -7.81 2.56
CA HIS A 463 -37.85 -7.87 4.02
C HIS A 463 -36.54 -8.53 4.45
N PRO A 464 -35.73 -7.87 5.31
CA PRO A 464 -34.51 -8.46 5.86
C PRO A 464 -34.83 -9.72 6.65
N VAL A 465 -34.11 -10.81 6.39
CA VAL A 465 -34.27 -12.08 7.09
C VAL A 465 -33.08 -12.26 8.04
N ASN A 466 -33.36 -12.61 9.31
CA ASN A 466 -32.33 -12.97 10.28
C ASN A 466 -31.85 -14.39 10.03
N GLY A 467 -30.56 -14.63 10.29
CA GLY A 467 -29.98 -15.96 10.12
C GLY A 467 -28.47 -15.95 10.05
N TYR A 468 -27.89 -17.15 9.85
CA TYR A 468 -26.45 -17.27 9.68
C TYR A 468 -26.09 -18.04 8.41
N THR A 469 -24.85 -17.79 7.96
CA THR A 469 -24.26 -18.56 6.87
C THR A 469 -22.78 -18.87 7.20
N VAL A 470 -22.22 -19.86 6.49
CA VAL A 470 -20.82 -20.25 6.66
C VAL A 470 -20.10 -20.02 5.33
N LEU A 471 -19.11 -19.13 5.34
CA LEU A 471 -18.25 -18.83 4.20
C LEU A 471 -16.80 -19.03 4.62
N GLY A 472 -16.20 -20.16 4.25
CA GLY A 472 -14.85 -20.52 4.69
C GLY A 472 -13.78 -19.52 4.24
N ASP A 473 -13.91 -18.95 3.07
CA ASP A 473 -13.04 -17.88 2.58
C ASP A 473 -13.41 -16.56 3.24
N ARG A 474 -12.50 -16.02 4.08
CA ARG A 474 -12.71 -14.77 4.81
C ARG A 474 -12.88 -13.55 3.89
N ARG A 475 -12.18 -13.52 2.75
CA ARG A 475 -12.33 -12.45 1.75
C ARG A 475 -13.76 -12.41 1.20
N GLN A 476 -14.29 -13.57 0.83
CA GLN A 476 -15.67 -13.67 0.34
C GLN A 476 -16.68 -13.29 1.44
N ALA A 477 -16.44 -13.69 2.68
CA ALA A 477 -17.30 -13.37 3.82
C ALA A 477 -17.36 -11.85 4.06
N ILE A 478 -16.21 -11.18 4.09
CA ILE A 478 -16.11 -9.72 4.25
C ILE A 478 -16.75 -8.99 3.06
N ALA A 479 -16.42 -9.43 1.84
CA ALA A 479 -16.98 -8.84 0.63
C ALA A 479 -18.52 -8.94 0.59
N ALA A 480 -19.09 -10.09 0.95
CA ALA A 480 -20.55 -10.27 1.04
C ALA A 480 -21.16 -9.34 2.09
N ALA A 481 -20.59 -9.28 3.31
CA ALA A 481 -21.08 -8.42 4.38
C ALA A 481 -21.07 -6.94 3.98
N CYS A 482 -19.97 -6.44 3.41
CA CYS A 482 -19.81 -5.02 3.10
C CYS A 482 -20.59 -4.58 1.86
N SER A 483 -20.65 -5.41 0.80
CA SER A 483 -21.31 -5.04 -0.46
C SER A 483 -22.82 -5.17 -0.42
N LEU A 484 -23.37 -6.08 0.41
CA LEU A 484 -24.80 -6.37 0.51
C LEU A 484 -25.47 -5.70 1.69
N ALA A 485 -24.71 -5.13 2.63
CA ALA A 485 -25.27 -4.33 3.70
C ALA A 485 -25.88 -3.04 3.14
N ALA A 486 -27.05 -2.68 3.66
CA ALA A 486 -27.74 -1.47 3.26
C ALA A 486 -27.36 -0.27 4.15
N ALA A 487 -27.74 0.93 3.71
CA ALA A 487 -27.62 2.12 4.54
C ALA A 487 -28.33 1.92 5.91
N GLY A 488 -27.65 2.29 7.00
CA GLY A 488 -28.11 2.09 8.37
C GLY A 488 -27.78 0.70 8.97
N ASP A 489 -27.33 -0.28 8.18
CA ASP A 489 -26.77 -1.52 8.72
C ASP A 489 -25.40 -1.25 9.35
N SER A 490 -25.06 -2.03 10.39
CA SER A 490 -23.75 -2.04 11.02
C SER A 490 -23.08 -3.38 10.77
N VAL A 491 -21.84 -3.37 10.29
CA VAL A 491 -21.04 -4.57 10.02
C VAL A 491 -19.86 -4.60 10.97
N LEU A 492 -19.72 -5.67 11.75
CA LEU A 492 -18.54 -5.95 12.56
C LEU A 492 -17.73 -7.08 11.91
N ILE A 493 -16.45 -6.82 11.62
CA ILE A 493 -15.47 -7.82 11.21
C ILE A 493 -14.54 -8.05 12.40
N ALA A 494 -14.68 -9.20 13.08
CA ALA A 494 -14.00 -9.51 14.32
C ALA A 494 -12.93 -10.60 14.17
N GLY A 495 -11.93 -10.56 15.05
CA GLY A 495 -10.89 -11.57 15.22
C GLY A 495 -9.47 -11.09 14.97
N LYS A 496 -9.18 -10.52 13.78
CA LYS A 496 -7.82 -10.12 13.39
C LYS A 496 -7.44 -8.70 13.82
N GLY A 497 -8.39 -7.77 13.78
CA GLY A 497 -8.09 -6.37 14.09
C GLY A 497 -6.92 -5.84 13.24
N HIS A 498 -5.79 -5.54 13.88
CA HIS A 498 -4.58 -5.01 13.24
C HIS A 498 -3.68 -6.07 12.59
N GLU A 499 -3.98 -7.37 12.74
CA GLU A 499 -3.17 -8.45 12.12
C GLU A 499 -3.31 -8.42 10.61
N LYS A 500 -2.20 -8.18 9.89
CA LYS A 500 -2.14 -8.14 8.42
C LYS A 500 -1.73 -9.47 7.80
N TYR A 501 -2.13 -10.59 8.42
CA TYR A 501 -1.82 -11.92 7.90
C TYR A 501 -2.88 -12.96 8.27
N GLN A 502 -2.94 -14.03 7.48
CA GLN A 502 -3.65 -15.27 7.78
C GLN A 502 -2.63 -16.43 7.80
N ILE A 503 -2.73 -17.32 8.81
CA ILE A 503 -1.84 -18.47 8.94
C ILE A 503 -2.57 -19.71 8.44
N LEU A 504 -2.09 -20.26 7.31
CA LEU A 504 -2.55 -21.51 6.72
C LEU A 504 -1.44 -22.56 6.87
N GLY A 505 -1.67 -23.61 7.62
CA GLY A 505 -0.61 -24.51 8.07
C GLY A 505 0.41 -23.74 8.94
N THR A 506 1.66 -23.68 8.47
CA THR A 506 2.75 -22.93 9.12
C THR A 506 3.11 -21.64 8.37
N VAL A 507 2.44 -21.33 7.25
CA VAL A 507 2.78 -20.21 6.38
C VAL A 507 1.89 -19.02 6.68
N LYS A 508 2.49 -17.84 6.80
CA LYS A 508 1.78 -16.55 6.90
C LYS A 508 1.55 -15.99 5.50
N HIS A 509 0.28 -15.76 5.16
CA HIS A 509 -0.15 -15.06 3.95
C HIS A 509 -0.61 -13.67 4.32
N PHE A 510 -0.34 -12.68 3.46
CA PHE A 510 -0.86 -11.32 3.67
C PHE A 510 -2.40 -11.33 3.64
N PHE A 511 -3.02 -10.73 4.64
CA PHE A 511 -4.47 -10.55 4.74
C PHE A 511 -4.78 -9.42 5.72
N ASP A 512 -5.49 -8.40 5.29
CA ASP A 512 -5.84 -7.21 6.08
C ASP A 512 -7.36 -7.00 6.02
N ASP A 513 -8.05 -7.17 7.17
CA ASP A 513 -9.52 -7.05 7.27
C ASP A 513 -10.01 -5.66 6.84
N GLY A 514 -9.28 -4.59 7.15
CA GLY A 514 -9.63 -3.22 6.77
C GLY A 514 -9.54 -3.00 5.26
N LEU A 515 -8.49 -3.54 4.64
CA LEU A 515 -8.31 -3.49 3.19
C LEU A 515 -9.41 -4.28 2.45
N GLU A 516 -9.71 -5.48 2.92
CA GLU A 516 -10.77 -6.33 2.33
C GLU A 516 -12.17 -5.70 2.53
N ALA A 517 -12.40 -5.06 3.68
CA ALA A 517 -13.64 -4.34 3.93
C ALA A 517 -13.79 -3.12 3.00
N THR A 518 -12.72 -2.37 2.79
CA THR A 518 -12.70 -1.24 1.84
C THR A 518 -13.00 -1.74 0.42
N ASN A 519 -12.37 -2.84 -0.02
CA ASN A 519 -12.65 -3.47 -1.30
C ASN A 519 -14.09 -3.99 -1.40
N GLY A 520 -14.64 -4.53 -0.30
CA GLY A 520 -16.05 -4.92 -0.22
C GLY A 520 -17.01 -3.74 -0.41
N LEU A 521 -16.69 -2.58 0.18
CA LEU A 521 -17.44 -1.34 0.01
C LEU A 521 -17.32 -0.75 -1.41
N LEU A 522 -16.21 -0.99 -2.10
CA LEU A 522 -15.98 -0.57 -3.49
C LEU A 522 -16.74 -1.42 -4.52
N ARG A 523 -17.24 -2.59 -4.16
CA ARG A 523 -17.96 -3.45 -5.11
C ARG A 523 -19.17 -2.75 -5.69
N TRP A 524 -19.39 -3.00 -6.98
CA TRP A 524 -20.52 -2.44 -7.69
C TRP A 524 -21.86 -2.97 -7.14
N ASN A 525 -22.78 -2.06 -6.93
CA ASN A 525 -24.15 -2.33 -6.54
C ASN A 525 -25.07 -1.29 -7.20
N GLU A 526 -26.38 -1.48 -7.10
CA GLU A 526 -27.37 -0.57 -7.68
C GLU A 526 -27.11 0.90 -7.30
N ARG A 527 -26.85 1.18 -6.01
CA ARG A 527 -26.56 2.53 -5.50
C ARG A 527 -25.35 3.17 -6.20
N HIS A 528 -24.25 2.43 -6.31
CA HIS A 528 -23.03 2.92 -6.95
C HIS A 528 -23.25 3.18 -8.45
N LEU A 529 -23.96 2.28 -9.14
CA LEU A 529 -24.22 2.43 -10.56
C LEU A 529 -25.11 3.64 -10.85
N LEU A 530 -26.19 3.83 -10.09
CA LEU A 530 -27.07 4.98 -10.22
C LEU A 530 -26.35 6.30 -9.86
N ALA A 531 -25.59 6.31 -8.75
CA ALA A 531 -24.82 7.50 -8.35
C ALA A 531 -23.72 7.89 -9.37
N ALA A 532 -23.10 6.90 -10.01
CA ALA A 532 -22.07 7.15 -11.02
C ALA A 532 -22.65 7.58 -12.37
N THR A 533 -23.69 6.91 -12.84
CA THR A 533 -24.22 7.13 -14.19
C THR A 533 -25.28 8.24 -14.27
N GLY A 534 -26.00 8.50 -13.17
CA GLY A 534 -27.21 9.32 -13.18
C GLY A 534 -28.36 8.70 -13.96
N GLY A 535 -28.25 7.42 -14.32
CA GLY A 535 -29.23 6.70 -15.14
C GLY A 535 -30.52 6.36 -14.41
N MET A 536 -31.52 5.91 -15.18
CA MET A 536 -32.83 5.52 -14.67
C MET A 536 -32.92 4.00 -14.52
N LEU A 537 -33.35 3.54 -13.35
CA LEU A 537 -33.59 2.11 -13.10
C LEU A 537 -34.85 1.65 -13.85
N MET A 538 -34.73 0.59 -14.64
CA MET A 538 -35.84 0.06 -15.47
C MET A 538 -36.49 -1.18 -14.89
N THR A 539 -35.90 -1.81 -13.86
CA THR A 539 -36.41 -3.03 -13.21
C THR A 539 -36.36 -2.95 -11.70
N GLY A 540 -37.31 -3.59 -11.01
CA GLY A 540 -37.21 -3.86 -9.58
C GLY A 540 -36.20 -5.01 -9.36
N PHE A 541 -35.03 -4.70 -8.86
CA PHE A 541 -33.94 -5.66 -8.71
C PHE A 541 -33.86 -6.23 -7.30
N GLN A 542 -33.59 -7.52 -7.19
CA GLN A 542 -33.19 -8.12 -5.91
C GLN A 542 -31.67 -7.95 -5.73
N GLN A 543 -31.29 -7.36 -4.62
CA GLN A 543 -29.90 -7.02 -4.27
C GLN A 543 -28.97 -8.24 -4.42
N THR A 544 -28.04 -8.20 -5.39
CA THR A 544 -27.00 -9.23 -5.58
C THR A 544 -25.64 -8.57 -5.73
N VAL A 545 -24.57 -9.31 -5.43
CA VAL A 545 -23.19 -8.84 -5.69
C VAL A 545 -22.99 -8.83 -7.20
N LEU A 546 -22.65 -7.65 -7.73
CA LEU A 546 -22.29 -7.48 -9.12
C LEU A 546 -20.77 -7.73 -9.33
N GLY A 547 -20.41 -8.16 -10.52
CA GLY A 547 -19.03 -8.34 -10.97
C GLY A 547 -18.42 -7.05 -11.48
N GLU A 548 -17.47 -7.18 -12.40
CA GLU A 548 -16.74 -6.07 -13.01
C GLU A 548 -17.49 -5.49 -14.23
N ILE A 549 -17.07 -4.32 -14.68
CA ILE A 549 -17.65 -3.65 -15.85
C ILE A 549 -16.95 -4.15 -17.11
N SER A 550 -17.74 -4.64 -18.06
CA SER A 550 -17.28 -5.10 -19.38
C SER A 550 -18.04 -4.43 -20.52
N THR A 551 -17.30 -4.13 -21.59
CA THR A 551 -17.84 -3.65 -22.88
C THR A 551 -17.82 -4.76 -23.96
N ASP A 552 -17.35 -5.98 -23.59
CA ASP A 552 -17.15 -7.08 -24.53
C ASP A 552 -17.80 -8.37 -24.00
N THR A 553 -18.82 -8.88 -24.70
CA THR A 553 -19.54 -10.10 -24.31
C THR A 553 -18.69 -11.38 -24.35
N ARG A 554 -17.56 -11.38 -25.05
CA ARG A 554 -16.65 -12.54 -25.17
C ARG A 554 -15.79 -12.75 -23.91
N THR A 555 -15.59 -11.68 -23.13
CA THR A 555 -14.80 -11.70 -21.90
C THR A 555 -15.66 -11.54 -20.65
N LEU A 556 -16.97 -11.54 -20.82
CA LEU A 556 -17.94 -11.34 -19.73
C LEU A 556 -17.98 -12.58 -18.83
N HIS A 557 -17.92 -12.35 -17.51
CA HIS A 557 -18.11 -13.38 -16.49
C HIS A 557 -19.50 -13.29 -15.86
N ALA A 558 -19.88 -14.35 -15.15
CA ALA A 558 -21.17 -14.36 -14.45
C ALA A 558 -21.27 -13.19 -13.45
N ARG A 559 -22.40 -12.47 -13.51
CA ARG A 559 -22.73 -11.27 -12.73
C ARG A 559 -21.97 -10.00 -13.11
N ASP A 560 -21.15 -9.99 -14.14
CA ASP A 560 -20.55 -8.76 -14.64
C ASP A 560 -21.60 -7.75 -15.12
N ILE A 561 -21.18 -6.50 -15.20
CA ILE A 561 -21.98 -5.37 -15.66
C ILE A 561 -21.64 -5.12 -17.11
N PHE A 562 -22.56 -5.39 -18.00
CA PHE A 562 -22.38 -5.10 -19.43
C PHE A 562 -22.80 -3.69 -19.75
N ILE A 563 -21.92 -2.88 -20.35
CA ILE A 563 -22.24 -1.56 -20.87
C ILE A 563 -22.27 -1.60 -22.39
N ALA A 564 -23.45 -1.31 -22.98
CA ALA A 564 -23.66 -1.35 -24.42
C ALA A 564 -23.23 0.00 -25.04
N LEU A 565 -22.02 0.06 -25.61
CA LEU A 565 -21.50 1.26 -26.26
C LEU A 565 -22.06 1.37 -27.69
N GLY A 566 -22.60 2.53 -28.03
CA GLY A 566 -22.94 2.92 -29.40
C GLY A 566 -21.71 3.38 -30.18
N GLY A 567 -21.53 2.97 -31.43
CA GLY A 567 -20.43 3.39 -32.31
C GLY A 567 -20.82 3.30 -33.78
N GLU A 568 -20.11 4.04 -34.64
CA GLU A 568 -20.39 4.07 -36.11
C GLU A 568 -20.20 2.70 -36.77
N THR A 569 -19.26 1.88 -36.29
CA THR A 569 -18.91 0.56 -36.89
C THR A 569 -19.51 -0.59 -36.10
N TYR A 570 -19.69 -0.45 -34.78
CA TYR A 570 -20.21 -1.47 -33.89
C TYR A 570 -21.25 -0.86 -32.95
N ASP A 571 -22.42 -1.49 -32.85
CA ASP A 571 -23.47 -1.11 -31.91
C ASP A 571 -23.58 -2.19 -30.82
N GLY A 572 -23.10 -1.90 -29.61
CA GLY A 572 -23.14 -2.79 -28.45
C GLY A 572 -24.53 -3.22 -28.02
N HIS A 573 -25.57 -2.44 -28.37
CA HIS A 573 -26.96 -2.75 -28.06
C HIS A 573 -27.45 -4.04 -28.69
N GLN A 574 -26.86 -4.45 -29.84
CA GLN A 574 -27.17 -5.74 -30.50
C GLN A 574 -26.72 -6.94 -29.69
N TYR A 575 -25.85 -6.77 -28.71
CA TYR A 575 -25.26 -7.85 -27.90
C TYR A 575 -25.85 -7.93 -26.49
N ILE A 576 -26.88 -7.14 -26.15
CA ILE A 576 -27.49 -7.16 -24.80
C ILE A 576 -28.05 -8.55 -24.48
N GLU A 577 -28.77 -9.19 -25.41
CA GLU A 577 -29.32 -10.53 -25.21
C GLU A 577 -28.22 -11.56 -25.00
N ALA A 578 -27.13 -11.46 -25.75
CA ALA A 578 -25.95 -12.35 -25.58
C ALA A 578 -25.27 -12.12 -24.22
N ALA A 579 -25.16 -10.87 -23.75
CA ALA A 579 -24.62 -10.55 -22.43
C ALA A 579 -25.45 -11.16 -21.30
N VAL A 580 -26.79 -11.05 -21.40
CA VAL A 580 -27.73 -11.63 -20.43
C VAL A 580 -27.63 -13.15 -20.43
N ALA A 581 -27.61 -13.77 -21.61
CA ALA A 581 -27.43 -15.22 -21.76
C ALA A 581 -26.06 -15.69 -21.23
N GLY A 582 -25.02 -14.86 -21.34
CA GLY A 582 -23.68 -15.04 -20.75
C GLY A 582 -23.61 -14.86 -19.24
N GLY A 583 -24.72 -14.47 -18.60
CA GLY A 583 -24.82 -14.33 -17.14
C GLY A 583 -24.55 -12.93 -16.61
N ALA A 584 -24.66 -11.87 -17.42
CA ALA A 584 -24.57 -10.50 -16.93
C ALA A 584 -25.53 -10.26 -15.76
N GLY A 585 -25.03 -9.64 -14.68
CA GLY A 585 -25.82 -9.24 -13.53
C GLY A 585 -26.48 -7.88 -13.70
N ALA A 586 -25.90 -7.02 -14.55
CA ALA A 586 -26.47 -5.73 -14.89
C ALA A 586 -26.19 -5.35 -16.36
N VAL A 587 -27.06 -4.51 -16.92
CA VAL A 587 -26.93 -3.92 -18.26
C VAL A 587 -27.11 -2.40 -18.15
N ILE A 588 -26.15 -1.67 -18.71
CA ILE A 588 -26.22 -0.21 -18.87
C ILE A 588 -26.29 0.10 -20.36
N ALA A 589 -27.31 0.81 -20.81
CA ALA A 589 -27.58 1.04 -22.24
C ALA A 589 -28.39 2.31 -22.48
N GLU A 590 -28.28 2.87 -23.66
CA GLU A 590 -29.11 3.98 -24.11
C GLU A 590 -30.52 3.51 -24.50
N ARG A 591 -30.60 2.32 -25.09
CA ARG A 591 -31.83 1.69 -25.54
C ARG A 591 -31.99 0.31 -24.89
N MET A 592 -33.12 0.07 -24.25
CA MET A 592 -33.42 -1.20 -23.61
C MET A 592 -33.87 -2.25 -24.62
N PRO A 593 -33.58 -3.53 -24.35
CA PRO A 593 -34.10 -4.62 -25.16
C PRO A 593 -35.64 -4.73 -25.01
N PRO A 594 -36.32 -5.29 -26.00
CA PRO A 594 -37.79 -5.44 -25.95
C PRO A 594 -38.27 -6.38 -24.82
N THR A 595 -37.41 -7.28 -24.36
CA THR A 595 -37.68 -8.17 -23.24
C THR A 595 -36.67 -7.96 -22.13
N ILE A 596 -37.14 -7.66 -20.93
CA ILE A 596 -36.34 -7.41 -19.72
C ILE A 596 -36.45 -8.66 -18.82
N SER A 597 -35.32 -9.15 -18.34
CA SER A 597 -35.23 -10.27 -17.39
C SER A 597 -35.29 -9.76 -15.94
N ASP A 598 -36.12 -10.33 -15.09
CA ASP A 598 -36.28 -9.95 -13.67
C ASP A 598 -35.04 -10.20 -12.83
N ASN A 599 -34.09 -11.03 -13.32
CA ASN A 599 -32.85 -11.37 -12.61
C ASN A 599 -31.65 -10.50 -13.00
N VAL A 600 -31.83 -9.50 -13.84
CA VAL A 600 -30.78 -8.60 -14.33
C VAL A 600 -31.17 -7.15 -14.02
N LEU A 601 -30.22 -6.38 -13.52
CA LEU A 601 -30.40 -4.95 -13.27
C LEU A 601 -30.24 -4.19 -14.59
N TYR A 602 -31.27 -3.43 -15.00
CA TYR A 602 -31.22 -2.59 -16.21
C TYR A 602 -31.22 -1.12 -15.83
N ILE A 603 -30.20 -0.38 -16.31
CA ILE A 603 -30.04 1.05 -16.12
C ILE A 603 -30.00 1.73 -17.48
N GLN A 604 -31.00 2.56 -17.76
CA GLN A 604 -31.03 3.38 -18.96
C GLN A 604 -30.25 4.69 -18.73
N VAL A 605 -29.38 5.02 -19.68
CA VAL A 605 -28.56 6.25 -19.69
C VAL A 605 -28.78 7.03 -20.98
N GLU A 606 -28.46 8.33 -20.99
CA GLU A 606 -28.55 9.16 -22.21
C GLU A 606 -27.40 8.91 -23.17
N ASP A 607 -26.20 8.61 -22.65
CA ASP A 607 -24.96 8.39 -23.40
C ASP A 607 -24.13 7.33 -22.68
N SER A 608 -23.98 6.18 -23.30
CA SER A 608 -23.28 5.02 -22.73
C SER A 608 -21.75 5.23 -22.62
N LEU A 609 -21.15 5.98 -23.55
CA LEU A 609 -19.73 6.33 -23.49
C LEU A 609 -19.44 7.30 -22.32
N ARG A 610 -20.32 8.29 -22.16
CA ARG A 610 -20.25 9.20 -21.01
C ARG A 610 -20.45 8.46 -19.68
N ALA A 611 -21.40 7.51 -19.64
CA ALA A 611 -21.66 6.67 -18.47
C ALA A 611 -20.42 5.82 -18.09
N LEU A 612 -19.73 5.22 -19.06
CA LEU A 612 -18.48 4.48 -18.84
C LEU A 612 -17.40 5.38 -18.18
N GLY A 613 -17.22 6.59 -18.69
CA GLY A 613 -16.30 7.58 -18.10
C GLY A 613 -16.69 7.97 -16.67
N ASN A 614 -18.00 8.20 -16.44
CA ASN A 614 -18.53 8.55 -15.12
C ASN A 614 -18.33 7.44 -14.09
N LEU A 615 -18.48 6.15 -14.48
CA LEU A 615 -18.21 5.01 -13.61
C LEU A 615 -16.74 4.97 -13.18
N ALA A 616 -15.81 5.20 -14.10
CA ALA A 616 -14.39 5.27 -13.78
C ALA A 616 -14.04 6.48 -12.87
N ALA A 617 -14.61 7.66 -13.16
CA ALA A 617 -14.47 8.85 -12.32
C ALA A 617 -15.03 8.64 -10.90
N TYR A 618 -16.16 7.94 -10.81
CA TYR A 618 -16.75 7.59 -9.51
C TYR A 618 -15.83 6.65 -8.72
N ARG A 619 -15.29 5.60 -9.35
CA ARG A 619 -14.31 4.69 -8.74
C ARG A 619 -13.07 5.44 -8.26
N ARG A 620 -12.50 6.34 -9.08
CA ARG A 620 -11.36 7.18 -8.73
C ARG A 620 -11.65 8.05 -7.50
N ARG A 621 -12.80 8.69 -7.48
CA ARG A 621 -13.24 9.58 -6.39
C ARG A 621 -13.42 8.84 -5.07
N LEU A 622 -13.97 7.61 -5.08
CA LEU A 622 -14.09 6.79 -3.87
C LEU A 622 -12.75 6.48 -3.19
N LEU A 623 -11.65 6.52 -3.95
CA LEU A 623 -10.28 6.28 -3.48
C LEU A 623 -9.42 7.55 -3.44
N ASP A 624 -10.04 8.74 -3.49
CA ASP A 624 -9.31 10.01 -3.41
C ASP A 624 -8.48 10.11 -2.13
N GLY A 625 -7.24 10.58 -2.27
CA GLY A 625 -6.26 10.61 -1.17
C GLY A 625 -5.60 9.26 -0.82
N ALA A 626 -6.18 8.11 -1.19
CA ALA A 626 -5.59 6.78 -0.94
C ALA A 626 -4.65 6.33 -2.07
N VAL A 627 -4.96 6.72 -3.31
CA VAL A 627 -4.18 6.38 -4.52
C VAL A 627 -3.77 7.66 -5.21
N LYS A 628 -2.46 7.88 -5.39
CA LYS A 628 -1.96 9.00 -6.23
C LYS A 628 -2.01 8.60 -7.69
N VAL A 629 -2.69 9.41 -8.51
CA VAL A 629 -2.84 9.19 -9.95
C VAL A 629 -1.99 10.19 -10.72
N ALA A 630 -1.04 9.68 -11.51
CA ALA A 630 -0.27 10.45 -12.47
C ALA A 630 -0.84 10.27 -13.88
N ALA A 631 -0.92 11.36 -14.66
CA ALA A 631 -1.38 11.34 -16.04
C ALA A 631 -0.32 11.90 -16.97
N VAL A 632 -0.13 11.29 -18.15
CA VAL A 632 0.82 11.75 -19.15
C VAL A 632 0.18 11.91 -20.51
N THR A 633 0.36 13.07 -21.12
CA THR A 633 0.02 13.34 -22.54
C THR A 633 1.24 13.92 -23.26
N GLY A 634 1.15 14.03 -24.58
CA GLY A 634 2.22 14.57 -25.43
C GLY A 634 2.04 14.13 -26.87
N SER A 635 2.72 14.79 -27.81
CA SER A 635 2.73 14.38 -29.23
C SER A 635 3.54 13.10 -29.43
N SER A 636 4.59 12.88 -28.63
CA SER A 636 5.44 11.69 -28.66
C SER A 636 5.94 11.33 -27.26
N GLY A 637 6.37 10.07 -27.06
CA GLY A 637 7.02 9.61 -25.83
C GLY A 637 6.07 9.28 -24.66
N LYS A 638 4.75 9.42 -24.81
CA LYS A 638 3.76 9.14 -23.74
C LYS A 638 3.95 7.76 -23.10
N THR A 639 3.93 6.72 -23.91
CA THR A 639 4.06 5.34 -23.42
C THR A 639 5.43 5.07 -22.80
N THR A 640 6.50 5.62 -23.40
CA THR A 640 7.86 5.50 -22.86
C THR A 640 7.94 6.16 -21.47
N VAL A 641 7.41 7.38 -21.30
CA VAL A 641 7.36 8.06 -19.99
C VAL A 641 6.52 7.25 -19.02
N LYS A 642 5.35 6.75 -19.44
CA LYS A 642 4.48 5.90 -18.61
C LYS A 642 5.22 4.66 -18.10
N GLU A 643 5.95 3.94 -18.95
CA GLU A 643 6.68 2.74 -18.53
C GLU A 643 7.90 3.07 -17.66
N MET A 644 8.60 4.19 -17.90
CA MET A 644 9.68 4.67 -17.02
C MET A 644 9.13 5.07 -15.63
N VAL A 645 8.01 5.76 -15.57
CA VAL A 645 7.32 6.08 -14.31
C VAL A 645 6.89 4.80 -13.60
N ALA A 646 6.33 3.85 -14.33
CA ALA A 646 5.95 2.55 -13.77
C ALA A 646 7.15 1.80 -13.16
N ALA A 647 8.33 1.85 -13.80
CA ALA A 647 9.55 1.25 -13.25
C ALA A 647 10.01 1.94 -11.96
N ILE A 648 9.94 3.28 -11.91
CA ILE A 648 10.25 4.05 -10.67
C ILE A 648 9.23 3.72 -9.57
N PHE A 649 7.95 3.68 -9.91
CA PHE A 649 6.88 3.37 -8.97
C PHE A 649 6.99 1.95 -8.42
N ALA A 650 7.33 0.97 -9.27
CA ALA A 650 7.57 -0.41 -8.84
C ALA A 650 8.76 -0.51 -7.85
N GLU A 651 9.85 0.22 -8.10
CA GLU A 651 10.98 0.30 -7.15
C GLU A 651 10.57 0.96 -5.83
N ALA A 652 9.76 2.03 -5.89
CA ALA A 652 9.26 2.70 -4.69
C ALA A 652 8.32 1.80 -3.85
N LEU A 653 7.55 0.95 -4.51
CA LEU A 653 6.56 0.07 -3.90
C LEU A 653 7.10 -1.34 -3.58
N ARG A 654 8.38 -1.59 -3.82
CA ARG A 654 9.00 -2.93 -3.74
C ARG A 654 8.75 -3.66 -2.42
N GLU A 655 8.68 -2.93 -1.32
CA GLU A 655 8.42 -3.49 0.02
C GLU A 655 6.95 -3.38 0.45
N THR A 656 6.11 -2.75 -0.37
CA THR A 656 4.69 -2.54 -0.06
C THR A 656 3.92 -3.84 -0.26
N ARG A 657 3.20 -4.28 0.77
CA ARG A 657 2.37 -5.49 0.73
C ARG A 657 0.91 -5.10 0.88
N THR A 658 0.12 -5.38 -0.13
CA THR A 658 -1.32 -5.07 -0.18
C THR A 658 -2.17 -6.25 -0.69
N GLY A 659 -1.55 -7.41 -0.93
CA GLY A 659 -2.25 -8.59 -1.47
C GLY A 659 -2.49 -8.55 -2.98
N ILE A 660 -2.29 -7.39 -3.62
CA ILE A 660 -2.32 -7.19 -5.08
C ILE A 660 -1.07 -6.42 -5.51
N ASP A 661 -0.87 -6.22 -6.81
CA ASP A 661 0.13 -5.27 -7.30
C ASP A 661 -0.29 -3.84 -6.88
N PRO A 662 0.50 -3.14 -6.04
CA PRO A 662 0.13 -1.81 -5.58
C PRO A 662 0.23 -0.71 -6.64
N LEU A 663 0.68 -1.04 -7.85
CA LEU A 663 0.79 -0.16 -9.01
C LEU A 663 -0.28 -0.48 -10.06
N LEU A 664 -1.11 0.50 -10.41
CA LEU A 664 -1.98 0.45 -11.57
C LEU A 664 -1.37 1.22 -12.74
N LYS A 665 -1.37 0.65 -13.95
CA LYS A 665 -0.91 1.35 -15.16
C LYS A 665 -1.78 1.06 -16.37
N THR A 666 -1.89 2.04 -17.28
CA THR A 666 -2.54 1.83 -18.59
C THR A 666 -1.94 0.65 -19.33
N GLN A 667 -2.78 -0.30 -19.72
CA GLN A 667 -2.40 -1.44 -20.54
C GLN A 667 -2.43 -1.08 -22.04
N GLY A 668 -1.44 -1.52 -22.79
CA GLY A 668 -1.37 -1.29 -24.24
C GLY A 668 -1.56 0.19 -24.61
N ASN A 669 -2.58 0.45 -25.44
CA ASN A 669 -2.97 1.77 -25.93
C ASN A 669 -4.34 2.26 -25.40
N PHE A 670 -4.75 1.81 -24.23
CA PHE A 670 -6.01 2.20 -23.59
C PHE A 670 -5.96 3.64 -23.06
N ASN A 671 -5.82 4.61 -23.98
CA ASN A 671 -5.56 6.01 -23.68
C ASN A 671 -6.62 6.99 -24.20
N ASN A 672 -7.75 6.47 -24.73
CA ASN A 672 -8.88 7.25 -25.26
C ASN A 672 -10.11 7.19 -24.32
N LEU A 673 -11.25 7.73 -24.75
CA LEU A 673 -12.49 7.81 -23.95
C LEU A 673 -13.12 6.46 -23.57
N VAL A 674 -12.69 5.35 -24.18
CA VAL A 674 -13.06 3.98 -23.79
C VAL A 674 -11.94 3.34 -22.96
N GLY A 675 -10.70 3.44 -23.43
CA GLY A 675 -9.58 2.72 -22.84
C GLY A 675 -9.13 3.26 -21.47
N LEU A 676 -9.10 4.60 -21.28
CA LEU A 676 -8.72 5.17 -20.00
C LEU A 676 -9.72 4.81 -18.89
N PRO A 677 -11.06 4.90 -19.07
CA PRO A 677 -12.00 4.35 -18.09
C PRO A 677 -11.73 2.88 -17.75
N LEU A 678 -11.57 2.02 -18.75
CA LEU A 678 -11.27 0.59 -18.53
C LEU A 678 -9.93 0.36 -17.79
N SER A 679 -8.97 1.28 -17.91
CA SER A 679 -7.72 1.25 -17.15
C SER A 679 -7.90 1.66 -15.68
N LEU A 680 -8.89 2.48 -15.35
CA LEU A 680 -9.13 2.99 -13.99
C LEU A 680 -10.17 2.18 -13.21
N LEU A 681 -11.11 1.52 -13.89
CA LEU A 681 -12.15 0.71 -13.24
C LEU A 681 -11.60 -0.40 -12.30
N PRO A 682 -10.43 -1.03 -12.58
CA PRO A 682 -9.80 -1.99 -11.67
C PRO A 682 -9.18 -1.38 -10.41
N LEU A 683 -9.29 -0.07 -10.16
CA LEU A 683 -8.77 0.54 -8.92
C LEU A 683 -9.40 -0.12 -7.68
N GLU A 684 -8.53 -0.54 -6.76
CA GLU A 684 -8.86 -1.14 -5.47
C GLU A 684 -8.08 -0.45 -4.34
N ALA A 685 -8.51 -0.67 -3.11
CA ALA A 685 -7.87 -0.11 -1.91
C ALA A 685 -6.39 -0.54 -1.72
N GLY A 686 -5.98 -1.64 -2.37
CA GLY A 686 -4.59 -2.10 -2.37
C GLY A 686 -3.64 -1.26 -3.23
N HIS A 687 -4.14 -0.56 -4.24
CA HIS A 687 -3.31 0.34 -5.04
C HIS A 687 -2.81 1.54 -4.22
N ARG A 688 -1.62 2.02 -4.54
CA ARG A 688 -1.00 3.21 -3.93
C ARG A 688 -0.65 4.26 -4.96
N LEU A 689 -0.22 3.82 -6.14
CA LEU A 689 0.19 4.65 -7.25
C LEU A 689 -0.50 4.17 -8.53
N ALA A 690 -0.89 5.11 -9.38
CA ALA A 690 -1.39 4.81 -10.70
C ALA A 690 -0.74 5.73 -11.74
N ILE A 691 -0.47 5.20 -12.95
CA ILE A 691 0.00 6.00 -14.09
C ILE A 691 -0.88 5.73 -15.30
N VAL A 692 -1.53 6.78 -15.82
CA VAL A 692 -2.40 6.70 -16.99
C VAL A 692 -1.88 7.53 -18.15
N GLU A 693 -2.05 7.00 -19.35
CA GLU A 693 -1.74 7.67 -20.59
C GLU A 693 -3.01 8.32 -21.18
N MET A 694 -2.91 9.56 -21.66
CA MET A 694 -3.99 10.30 -22.29
C MET A 694 -3.66 10.62 -23.76
N GLY A 695 -4.43 10.05 -24.66
CA GLY A 695 -4.40 10.30 -26.10
C GLY A 695 -5.58 11.16 -26.53
N MET A 696 -5.49 11.78 -27.72
CA MET A 696 -6.56 12.57 -28.30
C MET A 696 -6.45 12.64 -29.81
N ASN A 697 -7.59 12.85 -30.48
CA ASN A 697 -7.70 13.15 -31.91
C ASN A 697 -8.38 14.50 -32.16
N VAL A 698 -9.27 14.91 -31.26
CA VAL A 698 -10.07 16.15 -31.38
C VAL A 698 -10.00 16.97 -30.08
N PRO A 699 -10.29 18.30 -30.13
CA PRO A 699 -10.38 19.12 -28.91
C PRO A 699 -11.47 18.63 -27.97
N GLY A 700 -11.26 18.80 -26.66
CA GLY A 700 -12.18 18.39 -25.59
C GLY A 700 -11.97 16.96 -25.07
N GLU A 701 -11.29 16.08 -25.82
CA GLU A 701 -11.04 14.71 -25.34
C GLU A 701 -10.11 14.69 -24.12
N ILE A 702 -9.02 15.48 -24.11
CA ILE A 702 -8.11 15.55 -22.96
C ILE A 702 -8.82 16.14 -21.75
N ALA A 703 -9.69 17.15 -21.95
CA ALA A 703 -10.49 17.72 -20.86
C ALA A 703 -11.36 16.65 -20.20
N ARG A 704 -12.07 15.83 -21.00
CA ARG A 704 -12.89 14.73 -20.48
C ARG A 704 -12.06 13.63 -19.81
N LEU A 705 -10.93 13.25 -20.38
CA LEU A 705 -10.01 12.26 -19.78
C LEU A 705 -9.45 12.78 -18.45
N THR A 706 -9.18 14.09 -18.34
CA THR A 706 -8.72 14.72 -17.11
C THR A 706 -9.81 14.70 -16.02
N GLU A 707 -11.05 15.01 -16.41
CA GLU A 707 -12.21 14.91 -15.51
C GLU A 707 -12.39 13.47 -14.98
N ILE A 708 -12.20 12.45 -15.82
CA ILE A 708 -12.34 11.05 -15.47
C ILE A 708 -11.23 10.61 -14.51
N ALA A 709 -9.97 10.95 -14.82
CA ALA A 709 -8.82 10.49 -14.06
C ALA A 709 -8.58 11.31 -12.79
N ASP A 710 -9.02 12.56 -12.75
CA ASP A 710 -8.73 13.54 -11.68
C ASP A 710 -7.30 13.39 -11.14
N PRO A 711 -6.28 13.68 -11.98
CA PRO A 711 -4.92 13.34 -11.65
C PRO A 711 -4.32 14.29 -10.60
N ASP A 712 -3.57 13.69 -9.65
CA ASP A 712 -2.75 14.43 -8.67
C ASP A 712 -1.50 15.03 -9.33
N ILE A 713 -1.02 14.37 -10.41
CA ILE A 713 0.17 14.78 -11.16
C ILE A 713 -0.14 14.70 -12.65
N GLY A 714 0.00 15.79 -13.39
CA GLY A 714 -0.20 15.82 -14.85
C GLY A 714 1.06 16.25 -15.58
N CYS A 715 1.44 15.52 -16.64
CA CYS A 715 2.60 15.82 -17.47
C CYS A 715 2.22 16.04 -18.93
N ILE A 716 2.60 17.17 -19.50
CA ILE A 716 2.63 17.36 -20.95
C ILE A 716 4.08 17.20 -21.40
N ASN A 717 4.38 16.02 -21.98
CA ASN A 717 5.75 15.67 -22.34
C ASN A 717 6.31 16.58 -23.44
N ASN A 718 5.56 16.81 -24.53
CA ASN A 718 5.94 17.71 -25.62
C ASN A 718 4.75 18.05 -26.53
N VAL A 719 4.93 19.09 -27.36
CA VAL A 719 3.98 19.52 -28.39
C VAL A 719 4.71 19.61 -29.74
N HIS A 720 4.38 18.71 -30.65
CA HIS A 720 4.92 18.63 -32.00
C HIS A 720 3.78 18.50 -33.03
N PRO A 721 4.03 18.71 -34.33
CA PRO A 721 3.07 18.43 -35.40
C PRO A 721 2.61 16.98 -35.34
N ALA A 722 1.37 16.77 -34.90
CA ALA A 722 0.69 15.47 -34.82
C ALA A 722 -0.82 15.74 -34.81
N HIS A 723 -1.64 14.86 -35.39
CA HIS A 723 -3.09 14.98 -35.46
C HIS A 723 -3.57 16.34 -36.07
N LEU A 724 -2.78 16.90 -37.01
CA LEU A 724 -3.04 18.18 -37.59
C LEU A 724 -4.35 18.22 -38.41
N GLN A 725 -4.81 17.07 -38.91
CA GLN A 725 -6.09 16.95 -39.62
C GLN A 725 -7.26 17.32 -38.71
N GLY A 726 -7.25 16.91 -37.43
CA GLY A 726 -8.31 17.23 -36.46
C GLY A 726 -8.09 18.54 -35.71
N LEU A 727 -6.84 19.00 -35.58
CA LEU A 727 -6.47 20.15 -34.72
C LEU A 727 -5.99 21.37 -35.47
N GLY A 728 -5.85 21.30 -36.79
CA GLY A 728 -5.55 22.38 -37.70
C GLY A 728 -4.12 22.94 -37.66
N SER A 729 -3.53 23.08 -36.49
CA SER A 729 -2.20 23.67 -36.29
C SER A 729 -1.48 23.15 -35.01
N VAL A 730 -0.15 23.41 -34.92
CA VAL A 730 0.62 23.12 -33.70
C VAL A 730 0.07 23.91 -32.48
N ALA A 731 -0.45 25.11 -32.70
CA ALA A 731 -1.10 25.88 -31.65
C ALA A 731 -2.40 25.17 -31.16
N GLY A 732 -3.16 24.56 -32.10
CA GLY A 732 -4.32 23.72 -31.77
C GLY A 732 -3.92 22.47 -30.97
N VAL A 733 -2.84 21.81 -31.38
CA VAL A 733 -2.27 20.67 -30.61
C VAL A 733 -1.88 21.10 -29.20
N ALA A 734 -1.24 22.28 -29.05
CA ALA A 734 -0.85 22.84 -27.76
C ALA A 734 -2.06 23.14 -26.87
N ALA A 735 -3.11 23.73 -27.45
CA ALA A 735 -4.34 24.06 -26.72
C ALA A 735 -5.05 22.79 -26.24
N ALA A 736 -5.23 21.80 -27.11
CA ALA A 736 -5.89 20.55 -26.78
C ALA A 736 -5.11 19.76 -25.71
N LYS A 737 -3.78 19.69 -25.77
CA LYS A 737 -2.98 19.07 -24.69
C LYS A 737 -2.99 19.89 -23.42
N GLY A 738 -3.08 21.24 -23.53
CA GLY A 738 -3.20 22.17 -22.42
C GLY A 738 -4.46 21.95 -21.58
N GLU A 739 -5.48 21.31 -22.12
CA GLU A 739 -6.70 20.92 -21.41
C GLU A 739 -6.38 20.08 -20.16
N LEU A 740 -5.32 19.26 -20.18
CA LEU A 740 -4.84 18.53 -18.99
C LEU A 740 -4.54 19.51 -17.84
N PHE A 741 -3.68 20.50 -18.09
CA PHE A 741 -3.27 21.44 -17.03
C PHE A 741 -4.44 22.33 -16.58
N ALA A 742 -5.31 22.68 -17.49
CA ALA A 742 -6.47 23.53 -17.21
C ALA A 742 -7.54 22.81 -16.38
N GLY A 743 -7.74 21.49 -16.62
CA GLY A 743 -8.73 20.67 -15.91
C GLY A 743 -8.28 20.12 -14.56
N MET A 744 -6.98 20.20 -14.24
CA MET A 744 -6.45 19.71 -12.95
C MET A 744 -6.80 20.64 -11.79
N ARG A 745 -6.99 20.05 -10.59
CA ARG A 745 -7.12 20.80 -9.33
C ARG A 745 -5.94 21.77 -9.13
N ILE A 746 -6.16 22.86 -8.41
CA ILE A 746 -5.13 23.92 -8.23
C ILE A 746 -3.90 23.44 -7.45
N ASP A 747 -4.09 22.52 -6.53
CA ASP A 747 -3.07 21.88 -5.69
C ASP A 747 -2.36 20.70 -6.37
N ALA A 748 -2.91 20.19 -7.47
CA ALA A 748 -2.29 19.13 -8.24
C ALA A 748 -1.02 19.59 -8.97
N VAL A 749 -0.04 18.69 -9.09
CA VAL A 749 1.29 18.99 -9.64
C VAL A 749 1.30 18.95 -11.16
N ARG A 750 1.70 20.04 -11.80
CA ARG A 750 1.91 20.16 -13.25
C ARG A 750 3.37 19.96 -13.59
N VAL A 751 3.70 18.86 -14.27
CA VAL A 751 5.06 18.57 -14.73
C VAL A 751 5.29 19.21 -16.09
N VAL A 752 6.21 20.18 -16.14
CA VAL A 752 6.39 21.11 -17.24
C VAL A 752 7.70 20.84 -17.96
N ASN A 753 7.64 20.53 -19.27
CA ASN A 753 8.81 20.50 -20.12
C ASN A 753 9.34 21.91 -20.38
N CYS A 754 10.44 22.30 -19.75
CA CYS A 754 11.05 23.60 -19.91
C CYS A 754 11.79 23.77 -21.26
N ASP A 755 12.07 22.70 -21.97
CA ASP A 755 12.64 22.74 -23.33
C ASP A 755 11.57 23.11 -24.38
N ASP A 756 10.27 22.88 -24.08
CA ASP A 756 9.17 23.12 -25.01
C ASP A 756 8.45 24.45 -24.70
N PRO A 757 8.49 25.46 -25.60
CA PRO A 757 7.84 26.74 -25.38
C PRO A 757 6.31 26.66 -25.34
N HIS A 758 5.69 25.71 -26.04
CA HIS A 758 4.24 25.52 -26.06
C HIS A 758 3.78 24.96 -24.72
N VAL A 759 4.50 23.97 -24.16
CA VAL A 759 4.19 23.40 -22.84
C VAL A 759 4.30 24.47 -21.76
N ARG A 760 5.39 25.26 -21.77
CA ARG A 760 5.54 26.38 -20.82
C ARG A 760 4.42 27.40 -20.93
N ALA A 761 3.96 27.70 -22.13
CA ALA A 761 2.84 28.64 -22.33
C ALA A 761 1.54 28.10 -21.73
N GLN A 762 1.22 26.81 -21.88
CA GLN A 762 0.04 26.20 -21.29
C GLN A 762 0.14 26.15 -19.75
N ALA A 763 1.30 25.79 -19.20
CA ALA A 763 1.53 25.78 -17.75
C ALA A 763 1.34 27.18 -17.11
N ARG A 764 1.83 28.22 -17.76
CA ARG A 764 1.61 29.61 -17.29
C ARG A 764 0.15 30.04 -17.30
N LYS A 765 -0.63 29.58 -18.29
CA LYS A 765 -2.08 29.85 -18.35
C LYS A 765 -2.85 29.14 -17.22
N ALA A 766 -2.48 27.91 -16.91
CA ALA A 766 -3.17 27.10 -15.93
C ALA A 766 -2.81 27.46 -14.47
N GLY A 767 -1.61 27.99 -14.22
CA GLY A 767 -1.13 28.28 -12.85
C GLY A 767 -0.89 27.02 -12.02
N GLY A 768 -1.04 27.12 -10.71
CA GLY A 768 -0.92 26.01 -9.76
C GLY A 768 0.52 25.57 -9.48
N VAL A 769 0.67 24.42 -8.80
CA VAL A 769 1.97 23.85 -8.43
C VAL A 769 2.68 23.29 -9.66
N GLN A 770 3.95 23.67 -9.89
CA GLN A 770 4.69 23.28 -11.08
C GLN A 770 6.05 22.67 -10.73
N ILE A 771 6.40 21.57 -11.41
CA ILE A 771 7.71 20.96 -11.40
C ILE A 771 8.26 20.98 -12.82
N GLY A 772 9.29 21.81 -13.07
CA GLY A 772 9.94 21.89 -14.37
C GLY A 772 10.99 20.79 -14.56
N PHE A 773 11.10 20.27 -15.80
CA PHE A 773 12.25 19.45 -16.21
C PHE A 773 12.89 19.99 -17.50
N ALA A 774 14.20 19.76 -17.69
CA ALA A 774 14.92 20.14 -18.89
C ALA A 774 16.17 19.31 -19.14
N VAL A 775 16.55 19.21 -20.40
CA VAL A 775 17.77 18.57 -20.88
C VAL A 775 18.67 19.57 -21.64
N THR A 776 18.06 20.47 -22.42
CA THR A 776 18.82 21.43 -23.23
C THR A 776 19.35 22.62 -22.41
N PRO A 777 20.44 23.28 -22.86
CA PRO A 777 20.88 24.52 -22.24
C PRO A 777 19.82 25.63 -22.22
N ALA A 778 18.95 25.68 -23.25
CA ALA A 778 17.88 26.67 -23.36
C ALA A 778 16.79 26.46 -22.30
N GLY A 779 16.34 25.19 -22.12
CA GLY A 779 15.36 24.86 -21.11
C GLY A 779 15.85 25.06 -19.67
N ARG A 780 17.14 24.79 -19.43
CA ARG A 780 17.78 24.98 -18.10
C ARG A 780 17.77 26.44 -17.62
N LYS A 781 17.70 27.45 -18.52
CA LYS A 781 17.54 28.86 -18.17
C LYS A 781 16.24 29.17 -17.43
N HIS A 782 15.26 28.26 -17.48
CA HIS A 782 13.98 28.41 -16.76
C HIS A 782 14.01 27.78 -15.35
N HIS A 783 15.21 27.45 -14.82
CA HIS A 783 15.43 26.90 -13.48
C HIS A 783 14.58 25.68 -13.14
N PRO A 784 14.55 24.64 -14.01
CA PRO A 784 13.79 23.44 -13.73
C PRO A 784 14.34 22.70 -12.50
N LEU A 785 13.44 22.08 -11.73
CA LEU A 785 13.81 21.28 -10.57
C LEU A 785 14.56 20.01 -10.98
N VAL A 786 14.16 19.40 -12.10
CA VAL A 786 14.78 18.18 -12.63
C VAL A 786 15.58 18.50 -13.89
N ARG A 787 16.84 18.07 -13.94
CA ARG A 787 17.73 18.34 -15.07
C ARG A 787 18.55 17.11 -15.43
N ALA A 788 18.74 16.86 -16.74
CA ALA A 788 19.76 15.94 -17.22
C ALA A 788 20.91 16.71 -17.91
N THR A 789 22.14 16.35 -17.55
CA THR A 789 23.36 17.00 -18.07
C THR A 789 24.42 15.95 -18.40
N HIS A 790 25.49 16.34 -19.12
CA HIS A 790 26.61 15.48 -19.47
C HIS A 790 26.13 14.17 -20.15
N LEU A 791 25.33 14.34 -21.22
CA LEU A 791 24.79 13.23 -21.98
C LEU A 791 25.90 12.52 -22.77
N GLU A 792 25.99 11.21 -22.62
CA GLU A 792 26.94 10.36 -23.29
C GLU A 792 26.18 9.18 -23.94
N ASN A 793 26.34 9.00 -25.23
CA ASN A 793 25.77 7.86 -25.96
C ASN A 793 26.74 6.68 -25.85
N LEU A 794 26.30 5.57 -25.28
CA LEU A 794 27.07 4.34 -25.08
C LEU A 794 26.77 3.28 -26.15
N GLY A 795 26.17 3.67 -27.29
CA GLY A 795 25.71 2.76 -28.31
C GLY A 795 24.62 1.81 -27.81
N GLU A 796 24.77 0.54 -28.03
CA GLU A 796 23.82 -0.51 -27.64
C GLU A 796 23.61 -0.61 -26.11
N ARG A 797 24.50 -0.04 -25.30
CA ARG A 797 24.37 0.00 -23.84
C ARG A 797 23.47 1.13 -23.34
N GLY A 798 22.94 1.96 -24.22
CA GLY A 798 22.02 3.05 -23.91
C GLY A 798 22.71 4.40 -23.67
N MET A 799 22.05 5.23 -22.86
CA MET A 799 22.50 6.61 -22.54
C MET A 799 22.99 6.71 -21.10
N ARG A 800 24.11 7.43 -20.92
CA ARG A 800 24.62 7.82 -19.61
C ARG A 800 24.51 9.33 -19.46
N PHE A 801 24.02 9.78 -18.30
CA PHE A 801 23.88 11.21 -18.02
C PHE A 801 23.89 11.50 -16.52
N THR A 802 24.08 12.76 -16.13
CA THR A 802 23.94 13.20 -14.76
C THR A 802 22.51 13.71 -14.54
N LEU A 803 21.75 13.01 -13.71
CA LEU A 803 20.43 13.42 -13.26
C LEU A 803 20.60 14.35 -12.03
N HIS A 804 19.92 15.49 -12.03
CA HIS A 804 19.83 16.43 -10.91
C HIS A 804 18.36 16.54 -10.49
N ILE A 805 18.09 16.49 -9.18
CA ILE A 805 16.77 16.74 -8.60
C ILE A 805 16.96 17.75 -7.44
N GLY A 806 16.33 18.90 -7.58
CA GLY A 806 16.55 20.02 -6.66
C GLY A 806 17.94 20.65 -6.77
N PRO A 807 18.33 21.46 -5.75
CA PRO A 807 19.59 22.21 -5.79
C PRO A 807 20.83 21.37 -5.49
N SER A 808 20.73 20.37 -4.63
CA SER A 808 21.89 19.68 -4.05
C SER A 808 22.06 18.25 -4.53
N TRP A 809 20.97 17.54 -4.85
CA TRP A 809 21.07 16.13 -5.22
C TRP A 809 21.43 15.93 -6.69
N ARG A 810 22.43 15.10 -6.96
CA ARG A 810 22.83 14.69 -8.31
C ARG A 810 23.47 13.31 -8.31
N ARG A 811 23.17 12.53 -9.36
CA ARG A 811 23.78 11.20 -9.58
C ARG A 811 24.00 10.95 -11.07
N ARG A 812 25.12 10.32 -11.41
CA ARG A 812 25.39 9.85 -12.77
C ARG A 812 24.76 8.48 -12.92
N ILE A 813 23.81 8.33 -13.85
CA ILE A 813 23.07 7.10 -14.11
C ILE A 813 23.25 6.63 -15.54
N THR A 814 23.08 5.31 -15.78
CA THR A 814 23.04 4.72 -17.10
C THR A 814 21.70 4.04 -17.29
N VAL A 815 20.99 4.41 -18.35
CA VAL A 815 19.64 3.89 -18.65
C VAL A 815 19.67 3.23 -20.02
N PRO A 816 19.07 2.02 -20.20
CA PRO A 816 19.07 1.30 -21.47
C PRO A 816 18.06 1.89 -22.47
N VAL A 817 18.25 3.15 -22.81
CA VAL A 817 17.42 3.89 -23.78
C VAL A 817 18.29 4.54 -24.82
N PHE A 818 17.76 4.81 -25.99
CA PHE A 818 18.52 5.32 -27.12
C PHE A 818 18.05 6.72 -27.51
N GLY A 819 19.03 7.59 -27.81
CA GLY A 819 18.80 8.95 -28.27
C GLY A 819 18.46 9.96 -27.17
N GLY A 820 18.84 11.23 -27.41
CA GLY A 820 18.66 12.32 -26.45
C GLY A 820 17.20 12.62 -26.11
N HIS A 821 16.26 12.31 -26.99
CA HIS A 821 14.82 12.45 -26.72
C HIS A 821 14.34 11.51 -25.61
N ASN A 822 14.94 10.32 -25.45
CA ASN A 822 14.62 9.43 -24.35
C ASN A 822 15.25 9.87 -23.03
N VAL A 823 16.35 10.63 -23.05
CA VAL A 823 16.86 11.31 -21.83
C VAL A 823 15.85 12.37 -21.35
N SER A 824 15.16 13.06 -22.29
CA SER A 824 14.07 13.96 -21.94
C SER A 824 12.89 13.19 -21.32
N ASN A 825 12.54 12.02 -21.85
CA ASN A 825 11.53 11.13 -21.27
C ASN A 825 11.93 10.67 -19.83
N CYS A 826 13.24 10.34 -19.60
CA CYS A 826 13.74 10.04 -18.26
C CYS A 826 13.59 11.22 -17.29
N ALA A 827 13.91 12.44 -17.75
CA ALA A 827 13.74 13.65 -16.92
C ALA A 827 12.26 13.94 -16.60
N ALA A 828 11.35 13.72 -17.57
CA ALA A 828 9.91 13.80 -17.36
C ALA A 828 9.43 12.78 -16.32
N ALA A 829 9.86 11.51 -16.46
CA ALA A 829 9.52 10.45 -15.51
C ALA A 829 10.05 10.74 -14.10
N ALA A 830 11.27 11.25 -13.97
CA ALA A 830 11.84 11.67 -12.69
C ALA A 830 11.04 12.83 -12.06
N ALA A 831 10.58 13.79 -12.86
CA ALA A 831 9.78 14.91 -12.38
C ALA A 831 8.37 14.46 -11.93
N ILE A 832 7.73 13.53 -12.63
CA ILE A 832 6.46 12.91 -12.22
C ILE A 832 6.64 12.18 -10.90
N ALA A 833 7.66 11.34 -10.78
CA ALA A 833 7.93 10.55 -9.58
C ALA A 833 8.28 11.44 -8.37
N HIS A 834 9.03 12.53 -8.59
CA HIS A 834 9.29 13.52 -7.53
C HIS A 834 7.99 14.22 -7.08
N GLY A 835 7.08 14.54 -8.01
CA GLY A 835 5.73 15.04 -7.70
C GLY A 835 4.86 14.05 -6.93
N ALA A 836 5.18 12.75 -7.00
CA ALA A 836 4.56 11.70 -6.20
C ALA A 836 5.24 11.49 -4.83
N ASP A 837 6.14 12.39 -4.41
CA ASP A 837 6.93 12.34 -3.17
C ASP A 837 7.92 11.16 -3.09
N ILE A 838 8.36 10.66 -4.24
CA ILE A 838 9.38 9.59 -4.28
C ILE A 838 10.77 10.20 -4.12
N GLY A 839 11.57 9.61 -3.23
CA GLY A 839 12.93 10.04 -2.94
C GLY A 839 13.88 9.91 -4.14
N SER A 840 14.81 10.85 -4.29
CA SER A 840 15.70 10.97 -5.46
C SER A 840 16.55 9.71 -5.74
N GLU A 841 16.99 8.99 -4.70
CA GLU A 841 17.73 7.72 -4.86
C GLU A 841 16.87 6.60 -5.45
N VAL A 842 15.60 6.52 -5.03
CA VAL A 842 14.63 5.54 -5.56
C VAL A 842 14.34 5.84 -7.03
N ILE A 843 14.16 7.13 -7.37
CA ILE A 843 13.95 7.59 -8.75
C ILE A 843 15.13 7.15 -9.64
N ALA A 844 16.36 7.36 -9.19
CA ALA A 844 17.54 6.98 -9.94
C ALA A 844 17.63 5.45 -10.15
N ARG A 845 17.41 4.66 -9.09
CA ARG A 845 17.40 3.19 -9.20
C ARG A 845 16.30 2.68 -10.12
N GLY A 846 15.09 3.22 -10.02
CA GLY A 846 13.98 2.81 -10.88
C GLY A 846 14.25 3.10 -12.37
N LEU A 847 14.91 4.22 -12.69
CA LEU A 847 15.35 4.51 -14.06
C LEU A 847 16.46 3.55 -14.54
N GLU A 848 17.44 3.22 -13.70
CA GLU A 848 18.50 2.26 -14.04
C GLU A 848 17.96 0.83 -14.23
N GLN A 849 16.88 0.47 -13.55
CA GLN A 849 16.21 -0.83 -13.68
C GLN A 849 15.18 -0.88 -14.81
N TYR A 850 14.89 0.26 -15.44
CA TYR A 850 13.95 0.30 -16.56
C TYR A 850 14.41 -0.64 -17.67
N ALA A 851 13.55 -1.58 -18.05
CA ALA A 851 13.74 -2.45 -19.20
C ALA A 851 12.78 -2.01 -20.33
N PRO A 852 13.28 -1.57 -21.49
CA PRO A 852 12.41 -1.27 -22.61
C PRO A 852 11.56 -2.51 -22.94
N ALA A 853 10.24 -2.34 -23.00
CA ALA A 853 9.38 -3.42 -23.49
C ALA A 853 9.78 -3.80 -24.91
N VAL A 854 9.74 -5.09 -25.23
CA VAL A 854 10.07 -5.64 -26.56
C VAL A 854 8.96 -5.28 -27.56
N ASP A 855 8.45 -4.05 -27.53
CA ASP A 855 7.29 -3.61 -28.32
C ASP A 855 7.72 -2.50 -29.29
N LYS A 856 7.94 -2.84 -30.57
CA LYS A 856 7.95 -1.99 -31.79
C LYS A 856 8.29 -0.48 -31.59
N ARG A 857 9.07 -0.13 -30.52
CA ARG A 857 9.49 1.23 -30.15
C ARG A 857 10.98 1.27 -29.88
N LEU A 858 11.78 1.47 -30.93
CA LEU A 858 13.23 1.37 -30.92
C LEU A 858 13.72 0.01 -30.36
N ALA A 859 12.93 -1.05 -30.56
CA ALA A 859 13.32 -2.40 -30.20
C ALA A 859 14.44 -2.87 -31.10
N MET A 860 15.53 -3.36 -30.51
CA MET A 860 16.67 -3.88 -31.26
C MET A 860 16.61 -5.40 -31.33
N SER A 861 16.88 -5.92 -32.51
CA SER A 861 17.06 -7.35 -32.76
C SER A 861 18.20 -7.56 -33.78
N GLU A 862 18.69 -8.78 -33.87
CA GLU A 862 19.66 -9.19 -34.87
C GLU A 862 19.05 -10.33 -35.68
N LEU A 863 19.06 -10.16 -37.02
CA LEU A 863 18.57 -11.17 -37.97
C LEU A 863 19.65 -12.19 -38.28
N PRO A 864 19.29 -13.39 -38.76
CA PRO A 864 20.24 -14.32 -39.37
C PRO A 864 21.14 -13.59 -40.42
N GLY A 865 22.43 -13.84 -40.40
CA GLY A 865 23.40 -13.08 -41.22
C GLY A 865 23.98 -11.83 -40.51
N GLY A 866 23.52 -11.50 -39.29
CA GLY A 866 24.11 -10.45 -38.46
C GLY A 866 23.66 -9.02 -38.76
N LEU A 867 22.58 -8.84 -39.55
CA LEU A 867 21.94 -7.54 -39.78
C LEU A 867 21.21 -7.10 -38.49
N LYS A 868 21.56 -5.93 -37.96
CA LYS A 868 20.92 -5.33 -36.79
C LYS A 868 19.72 -4.52 -37.19
N VAL A 869 18.59 -4.77 -36.53
CA VAL A 869 17.30 -4.11 -36.82
C VAL A 869 16.89 -3.23 -35.63
N VAL A 870 16.50 -2.00 -35.95
CA VAL A 870 15.82 -1.09 -35.05
C VAL A 870 14.35 -1.05 -35.46
N ASN A 871 13.51 -1.80 -34.78
CA ASN A 871 12.08 -1.80 -35.00
C ASN A 871 11.40 -0.65 -34.21
N ASP A 872 10.97 0.38 -34.93
CA ASP A 872 10.22 1.53 -34.41
C ASP A 872 8.89 1.72 -35.17
N ALA A 873 8.28 0.58 -35.53
CA ALA A 873 7.10 0.50 -36.40
C ALA A 873 5.77 0.76 -35.69
N TYR A 874 5.74 1.09 -34.41
CA TYR A 874 4.49 1.29 -33.68
C TYR A 874 3.67 2.48 -34.19
N ASN A 875 4.29 3.64 -34.38
CA ASN A 875 3.66 4.86 -34.93
C ASN A 875 4.72 5.87 -35.39
N ALA A 876 4.33 6.81 -36.24
CA ALA A 876 5.20 7.85 -36.75
C ALA A 876 4.52 9.21 -36.80
N ASN A 877 5.26 10.24 -36.42
CA ASN A 877 5.03 11.65 -36.72
C ASN A 877 6.37 12.31 -37.08
N PRO A 878 6.40 13.54 -37.63
CA PRO A 878 7.66 14.13 -38.11
C PRO A 878 8.76 14.19 -37.04
N ALA A 879 8.45 14.52 -35.81
CA ALA A 879 9.41 14.60 -34.73
C ALA A 879 9.96 13.21 -34.33
N SER A 880 9.07 12.21 -34.19
CA SER A 880 9.48 10.84 -33.86
C SER A 880 10.23 10.15 -35.00
N MET A 881 9.86 10.42 -36.26
CA MET A 881 10.58 9.94 -37.44
C MET A 881 12.01 10.48 -37.47
N ALA A 882 12.15 11.80 -37.31
CA ALA A 882 13.47 12.45 -37.23
C ALA A 882 14.31 11.95 -36.04
N ALA A 883 13.69 11.72 -34.88
CA ALA A 883 14.38 11.17 -33.72
C ALA A 883 14.87 9.72 -33.98
N GLY A 884 14.06 8.86 -34.59
CA GLY A 884 14.42 7.49 -35.00
C GLY A 884 15.61 7.47 -35.97
N LEU A 885 15.55 8.29 -37.00
CA LEU A 885 16.64 8.42 -37.97
C LEU A 885 17.97 8.85 -37.33
N ARG A 886 17.94 9.92 -36.48
CA ARG A 886 19.16 10.37 -35.78
C ARG A 886 19.68 9.34 -34.79
N THR A 887 18.82 8.57 -34.16
CA THR A 887 19.20 7.54 -33.21
C THR A 887 19.84 6.36 -33.91
N ALA A 888 19.23 5.85 -34.99
CA ALA A 888 19.77 4.71 -35.74
C ALA A 888 21.07 5.05 -36.48
N ALA A 889 21.19 6.28 -37.03
CA ALA A 889 22.45 6.75 -37.65
C ALA A 889 23.62 6.90 -36.67
N ALA A 890 23.35 6.92 -35.35
CA ALA A 890 24.40 6.99 -34.34
C ALA A 890 24.86 5.62 -33.83
N PHE A 891 24.32 4.53 -34.34
CA PHE A 891 24.75 3.17 -34.00
C PHE A 891 25.87 2.68 -34.92
N GLY A 892 26.83 1.98 -34.37
CA GLY A 892 27.93 1.41 -35.10
C GLY A 892 28.96 2.44 -35.58
N THR A 893 30.12 1.94 -35.97
CA THR A 893 31.18 2.70 -36.66
C THR A 893 31.60 1.91 -37.90
N ASN A 894 31.73 2.55 -39.04
CA ASN A 894 32.06 1.91 -40.31
C ASN A 894 31.06 0.81 -40.75
N CYS A 895 29.77 1.03 -40.55
CA CYS A 895 28.67 0.17 -40.98
C CYS A 895 27.71 0.93 -41.91
N ARG A 896 26.91 0.23 -42.66
CA ARG A 896 25.88 0.79 -43.53
C ARG A 896 24.60 1.01 -42.74
N HIS A 897 23.89 2.09 -43.06
CA HIS A 897 22.60 2.43 -42.47
C HIS A 897 21.53 2.41 -43.55
N VAL A 898 20.50 1.57 -43.35
CA VAL A 898 19.33 1.48 -44.22
C VAL A 898 18.12 1.96 -43.45
N ALA A 899 17.27 2.79 -44.05
CA ALA A 899 16.00 3.19 -43.50
C ALA A 899 14.83 2.67 -44.34
N ALA A 900 13.94 1.89 -43.75
CA ALA A 900 12.68 1.46 -44.33
C ALA A 900 11.52 2.28 -43.71
N LEU A 901 10.99 3.23 -44.48
CA LEU A 901 10.04 4.24 -43.99
C LEU A 901 8.66 4.11 -44.64
N GLY A 902 7.62 4.19 -43.81
CA GLY A 902 6.25 4.34 -44.26
C GLY A 902 5.73 5.75 -44.02
N ASP A 903 4.52 6.04 -44.53
CA ASP A 903 3.88 7.34 -44.37
C ASP A 903 3.64 7.72 -42.89
N MET A 904 3.67 9.02 -42.63
CA MET A 904 3.18 9.67 -41.41
C MET A 904 1.74 10.15 -41.65
N LEU A 905 0.79 9.48 -41.04
CA LEU A 905 -0.64 9.77 -41.25
C LEU A 905 -1.14 10.97 -40.45
N GLU A 906 -2.34 11.48 -40.74
CA GLU A 906 -3.06 12.56 -40.03
C GLU A 906 -2.36 13.92 -40.03
N LEU A 907 -1.50 14.21 -41.02
CA LEU A 907 -0.75 15.47 -41.12
C LEU A 907 -1.50 16.59 -41.92
N GLY A 908 -2.63 16.24 -42.56
CA GLY A 908 -3.42 17.18 -43.32
C GLY A 908 -2.65 17.81 -44.51
N PRO A 909 -2.93 19.11 -44.85
CA PRO A 909 -2.32 19.78 -46.00
C PRO A 909 -0.77 19.86 -45.98
N SER A 910 -0.17 19.80 -44.79
CA SER A 910 1.30 19.89 -44.62
C SER A 910 2.01 18.58 -44.89
N SER A 911 1.28 17.49 -45.22
CA SER A 911 1.83 16.12 -45.30
C SER A 911 3.01 16.03 -46.26
N ALA A 912 2.87 16.53 -47.48
CA ALA A 912 3.94 16.48 -48.51
C ALA A 912 5.23 17.17 -48.06
N GLN A 913 5.11 18.39 -47.49
CA GLN A 913 6.26 19.16 -47.00
C GLN A 913 6.97 18.46 -45.82
N LEU A 914 6.21 17.90 -44.90
CA LEU A 914 6.75 17.21 -43.75
C LEU A 914 7.45 15.88 -44.15
N HIS A 915 6.91 15.14 -45.12
CA HIS A 915 7.56 13.95 -45.68
C HIS A 915 8.83 14.30 -46.44
N ALA A 916 8.82 15.36 -47.24
CA ALA A 916 10.04 15.86 -47.91
C ALA A 916 11.14 16.21 -46.91
N GLY A 917 10.77 16.83 -45.76
CA GLY A 917 11.72 17.12 -44.67
C GLY A 917 12.39 15.87 -44.09
N ILE A 918 11.67 14.73 -44.03
CA ILE A 918 12.22 13.45 -43.59
C ILE A 918 13.20 12.87 -44.62
N GLY A 919 12.87 12.91 -45.91
CA GLY A 919 13.79 12.48 -46.99
C GLY A 919 15.10 13.29 -47.01
N ALA A 920 15.02 14.61 -46.94
CA ALA A 920 16.19 15.48 -46.81
C ALA A 920 17.01 15.18 -45.54
N LEU A 921 16.37 14.90 -44.43
CA LEU A 921 17.04 14.53 -43.19
C LEU A 921 17.80 13.19 -43.33
N ALA A 922 17.21 12.17 -43.94
CA ALA A 922 17.86 10.89 -44.18
C ALA A 922 19.15 11.06 -45.00
N ALA A 923 19.09 11.86 -46.09
CA ALA A 923 20.25 12.25 -46.88
C ALA A 923 21.31 12.97 -46.03
N SER A 924 20.95 13.96 -45.25
CA SER A 924 21.88 14.73 -44.42
C SER A 924 22.56 13.92 -43.30
N LEU A 925 21.92 12.84 -42.85
CA LEU A 925 22.46 11.91 -41.89
C LEU A 925 23.35 10.82 -42.45
N GLY A 926 23.48 10.77 -43.82
CA GLY A 926 24.37 9.83 -44.52
C GLY A 926 23.83 8.41 -44.57
N TYR A 927 22.52 8.21 -44.63
CA TYR A 927 21.95 6.88 -44.86
C TYR A 927 22.42 6.33 -46.24
N ASP A 928 22.88 5.09 -46.28
CA ASP A 928 23.34 4.44 -47.47
C ASP A 928 22.20 4.02 -48.40
N ARG A 929 21.04 3.65 -47.82
CA ARG A 929 19.83 3.25 -48.54
C ARG A 929 18.58 3.76 -47.89
N LEU A 930 17.62 4.15 -48.73
CA LEU A 930 16.30 4.60 -48.31
C LEU A 930 15.19 3.82 -49.05
N LEU A 931 14.47 2.97 -48.32
CA LEU A 931 13.35 2.19 -48.81
C LEU A 931 12.07 2.82 -48.32
N ILE A 932 11.16 3.19 -49.22
CA ILE A 932 9.99 4.00 -48.87
C ILE A 932 8.72 3.33 -49.37
N THR A 933 7.65 3.42 -48.60
CA THR A 933 6.31 3.00 -49.03
C THR A 933 5.24 3.99 -48.55
N GLY A 934 4.18 4.12 -49.31
CA GLY A 934 3.03 4.94 -49.00
C GLY A 934 2.70 5.98 -50.07
N VAL A 935 1.62 6.72 -49.84
CA VAL A 935 1.11 7.75 -50.78
C VAL A 935 2.08 8.94 -50.89
N GLN A 936 2.79 9.25 -49.79
CA GLN A 936 3.72 10.38 -49.72
C GLN A 936 5.19 9.98 -50.06
N ALA A 937 5.43 8.74 -50.47
CA ALA A 937 6.75 8.20 -50.74
C ALA A 937 7.54 9.01 -51.78
N ALA A 938 6.88 9.53 -52.83
CA ALA A 938 7.50 10.34 -53.85
C ALA A 938 8.14 11.63 -53.30
N TYR A 939 7.49 12.35 -52.37
CA TYR A 939 8.02 13.56 -51.78
C TYR A 939 9.27 13.28 -50.89
N MET A 940 9.28 12.14 -50.17
CA MET A 940 10.48 11.71 -49.42
C MET A 940 11.63 11.40 -50.36
N ALA A 941 11.36 10.66 -51.43
CA ALA A 941 12.36 10.26 -52.40
C ALA A 941 12.97 11.48 -53.14
N GLU A 942 12.13 12.39 -53.66
CA GLU A 942 12.60 13.61 -54.35
C GLU A 942 13.50 14.45 -53.43
N ALA A 943 13.12 14.63 -52.19
CA ALA A 943 13.90 15.40 -51.23
C ALA A 943 15.20 14.70 -50.81
N ALA A 944 15.23 13.39 -50.75
CA ALA A 944 16.43 12.62 -50.48
C ALA A 944 17.43 12.70 -51.64
N LEU A 945 16.96 12.59 -52.90
CA LEU A 945 17.76 12.80 -54.09
C LEU A 945 18.30 14.23 -54.17
N ALA A 946 17.49 15.24 -53.94
CA ALA A 946 17.91 16.64 -53.86
C ALA A 946 18.94 16.89 -52.73
N GLY A 947 18.90 16.09 -51.65
CA GLY A 947 19.85 16.07 -50.54
C GLY A 947 21.18 15.36 -50.85
N GLY A 948 21.33 14.79 -52.03
CA GLY A 948 22.59 14.17 -52.52
C GLY A 948 22.65 12.66 -52.47
N MET A 949 21.55 11.96 -52.16
CA MET A 949 21.50 10.50 -52.31
C MET A 949 21.48 10.11 -53.78
N ARG A 950 22.11 8.97 -54.11
CA ARG A 950 22.12 8.47 -55.53
C ARG A 950 20.77 7.82 -55.88
N PRO A 951 20.32 7.89 -57.15
CA PRO A 951 19.06 7.29 -57.57
C PRO A 951 18.91 5.79 -57.24
N GLU A 952 19.99 5.02 -57.34
CA GLU A 952 20.02 3.61 -57.05
C GLU A 952 19.86 3.29 -55.51
N ASP A 953 20.09 4.27 -54.66
CA ASP A 953 20.01 4.11 -53.20
C ASP A 953 18.66 4.49 -52.63
N VAL A 954 17.76 5.05 -53.49
CA VAL A 954 16.38 5.47 -53.06
C VAL A 954 15.37 4.65 -53.83
N GLN A 955 14.58 3.82 -53.13
CA GLN A 955 13.63 2.91 -53.75
C GLN A 955 12.23 3.08 -53.17
N ILE A 956 11.20 3.13 -54.02
CA ILE A 956 9.80 3.21 -53.64
C ILE A 956 9.11 1.86 -53.85
N PHE A 957 8.38 1.38 -52.85
CA PHE A 957 7.70 0.09 -52.85
C PHE A 957 6.19 0.28 -52.68
N SER A 958 5.41 -0.65 -53.22
CA SER A 958 3.94 -0.64 -53.05
C SER A 958 3.47 -1.07 -51.64
N THR A 959 4.23 -1.92 -50.98
CA THR A 959 3.89 -2.45 -49.63
C THR A 959 5.15 -2.69 -48.79
N PRO A 960 5.03 -2.76 -47.47
CA PRO A 960 6.16 -3.16 -46.63
C PRO A 960 6.73 -4.55 -46.92
N ARG A 961 5.88 -5.48 -47.40
CA ARG A 961 6.32 -6.82 -47.78
C ARG A 961 7.23 -6.82 -49.04
N ALA A 962 6.91 -5.95 -50.00
CA ALA A 962 7.76 -5.84 -51.21
C ALA A 962 9.18 -5.31 -50.90
N MET A 963 9.38 -4.60 -49.81
CA MET A 963 10.73 -4.21 -49.36
C MET A 963 11.57 -5.41 -48.90
N ALA A 964 10.94 -6.47 -48.38
CA ALA A 964 11.64 -7.65 -47.92
C ALA A 964 12.41 -8.34 -49.08
N ASP A 965 11.86 -8.35 -50.29
CA ASP A 965 12.54 -8.93 -51.48
C ASP A 965 13.85 -8.19 -51.73
N SER A 966 13.85 -6.87 -51.73
CA SER A 966 15.03 -6.03 -51.95
C SER A 966 16.06 -6.22 -50.85
N LEU A 967 15.65 -6.30 -49.59
CA LEU A 967 16.54 -6.52 -48.44
C LEU A 967 17.15 -7.92 -48.43
N CYS A 968 16.37 -8.97 -48.78
CA CYS A 968 16.91 -10.33 -48.99
C CYS A 968 17.92 -10.39 -50.10
N GLN A 969 17.70 -9.69 -51.22
CA GLN A 969 18.66 -9.60 -52.29
C GLN A 969 19.93 -8.89 -51.85
N MET A 970 19.84 -7.78 -51.11
CA MET A 970 21.00 -7.04 -50.57
C MET A 970 21.82 -7.88 -49.56
N LEU A 971 21.17 -8.76 -48.82
CA LEU A 971 21.85 -9.71 -47.95
C LEU A 971 22.54 -10.81 -48.74
N ALA A 972 21.92 -11.30 -49.80
CA ALA A 972 22.46 -12.37 -50.66
C ALA A 972 23.67 -11.91 -51.49
N ASP A 973 23.65 -10.68 -52.00
CA ASP A 973 24.75 -10.11 -52.79
C ASP A 973 25.86 -9.43 -51.98
N GLY A 974 25.68 -9.41 -50.65
CA GLY A 974 26.67 -8.82 -49.72
C GLY A 974 26.68 -7.28 -49.71
N SER A 975 25.71 -6.62 -50.34
CA SER A 975 25.54 -5.17 -50.25
C SER A 975 24.96 -4.72 -48.91
N LEU A 976 24.50 -5.67 -48.09
CA LEU A 976 24.09 -5.51 -46.72
C LEU A 976 24.53 -6.75 -45.93
N GLY A 977 24.95 -6.65 -44.67
CA GLY A 977 25.44 -7.81 -43.94
C GLY A 977 25.67 -7.59 -42.45
N LYS A 978 26.57 -8.39 -41.90
CA LYS A 978 26.87 -8.40 -40.47
C LYS A 978 27.37 -7.05 -39.98
N GLY A 979 26.66 -6.53 -38.98
CA GLY A 979 27.00 -5.27 -38.32
C GLY A 979 26.34 -4.04 -38.95
N ASP A 980 25.67 -4.18 -40.09
CA ASP A 980 24.89 -3.11 -40.73
C ASP A 980 23.55 -2.90 -39.97
N TRP A 981 22.92 -1.76 -40.14
CA TRP A 981 21.72 -1.35 -39.40
C TRP A 981 20.54 -1.08 -40.31
N LEU A 982 19.39 -1.63 -39.95
CA LEU A 982 18.11 -1.38 -40.60
C LEU A 982 17.15 -0.69 -39.62
N LEU A 983 16.72 0.54 -39.89
CA LEU A 983 15.62 1.20 -39.18
C LEU A 983 14.30 0.90 -39.88
N ILE A 984 13.28 0.42 -39.17
CA ILE A 984 11.92 0.21 -39.67
C ILE A 984 10.97 1.16 -38.93
N LYS A 985 10.29 2.09 -39.66
CA LYS A 985 9.41 3.06 -39.04
C LYS A 985 8.29 3.54 -39.97
N GLY A 986 7.07 3.74 -39.40
CA GLY A 986 5.91 4.29 -40.08
C GLY A 986 4.73 4.42 -39.15
N SER A 987 3.67 5.10 -39.62
CA SER A 987 2.42 5.19 -38.82
C SER A 987 1.75 3.82 -38.65
N ARG A 988 0.95 3.65 -37.62
CA ARG A 988 0.31 2.37 -37.26
C ARG A 988 -0.48 1.75 -38.45
N GLY A 989 -1.17 2.58 -39.22
CA GLY A 989 -1.93 2.13 -40.39
C GLY A 989 -1.07 1.57 -41.54
N MET A 990 0.24 1.90 -41.55
CA MET A 990 1.19 1.38 -42.58
C MET A 990 1.64 -0.05 -42.29
N ARG A 991 1.45 -0.57 -41.09
CA ARG A 991 1.81 -1.93 -40.64
C ARG A 991 3.24 -2.32 -41.03
N MET A 992 4.20 -1.41 -40.76
CA MET A 992 5.61 -1.60 -41.14
C MET A 992 6.26 -2.82 -40.46
N GLU A 993 5.69 -3.35 -39.37
CA GLU A 993 6.11 -4.59 -38.75
C GLU A 993 6.07 -5.80 -39.69
N GLN A 994 5.18 -5.78 -40.70
CA GLN A 994 5.10 -6.87 -41.71
C GLN A 994 6.39 -7.05 -42.47
N LEU A 995 7.21 -5.99 -42.61
CA LEU A 995 8.55 -6.09 -43.20
C LEU A 995 9.44 -7.00 -42.33
N LEU A 996 9.46 -6.80 -41.04
CA LEU A 996 10.30 -7.60 -40.15
C LEU A 996 9.83 -9.06 -40.08
N ASP A 997 8.50 -9.26 -39.96
CA ASP A 997 7.89 -10.60 -39.93
C ASP A 997 8.26 -11.40 -41.20
N GLU A 998 8.18 -10.75 -42.36
CA GLU A 998 8.52 -11.36 -43.66
C GLU A 998 10.01 -11.66 -43.78
N LEU A 999 10.90 -10.77 -43.36
CA LEU A 999 12.34 -10.97 -43.33
C LEU A 999 12.72 -12.16 -42.43
N GLU A 1000 12.18 -12.24 -41.24
CA GLU A 1000 12.46 -13.35 -40.33
C GLU A 1000 11.98 -14.68 -40.85
N GLN A 1001 10.83 -14.71 -41.53
CA GLN A 1001 10.29 -15.94 -42.14
C GLN A 1001 11.17 -16.43 -43.28
N ARG A 1002 11.60 -15.52 -44.20
CA ARG A 1002 12.41 -15.87 -45.36
C ARG A 1002 13.84 -16.29 -45.00
N LEU A 1003 14.45 -15.62 -44.04
CA LEU A 1003 15.81 -15.93 -43.61
C LEU A 1003 15.88 -17.28 -42.87
N LYS A 1004 14.82 -17.67 -42.11
CA LYS A 1004 14.71 -19.01 -41.50
C LYS A 1004 14.53 -20.14 -42.52
N THR A 1005 14.00 -19.83 -43.70
CA THR A 1005 13.83 -20.86 -44.78
C THR A 1005 15.09 -21.08 -45.61
N VAL A 1006 16.13 -20.26 -45.48
CA VAL A 1006 17.40 -20.33 -46.19
C VAL A 1006 18.48 -21.04 -45.37
N GLU A 1007 18.34 -21.17 -44.06
CA GLU A 1007 19.13 -22.04 -43.20
C GLU A 1007 18.56 -23.48 -43.23
#